data_dfaf5e203157e34d3742b095c6f9a105
#
_entry.id   dfaf5e203157e34d3742b095c6f9a105
#
_cell.length_a   1.000
_cell.length_b   1.000
_cell.length_c   1.000
_cell.angle_alpha   90.00
_cell.angle_beta   90.00
_cell.angle_gamma   90.00
#
_symmetry.space_group_name_H-M   'P 1'
#
loop_
_entity.id
_entity.type
_entity.pdbx_description
1 polymer ?
#
loop_
_entity_poly.entity_id
_entity_poly.type
_entity_poly.pdbx_seq_one_letter_code
_entity_poly.pdbx_strand_id
1 'polypeptide(L)'
;MTLKMPKSSVVAVAVATLFSTSLTGQSLFKDSFESNTSADYDVRVGYYAGTSTNDYTLDWSYDYSALSFNRFASQTATPENLPVPTAPNSAVGGSKGLKITVNKNDNEPGRFALSLYPKTTNFSGDYVLKFDAFLNHAAFADSGVGTSEFLTFGLNHSGDLVNWGVLSGAEQREDFATEALGGTGSDGLWFGVVGDDGAARGLQSWEGQAGQASRYLDGEAAGVPDRDGNGNPDDDGNEPYLRTQFPSPRFEAPGVLGKRWVQVEVSQIGDVVTWKIDGRIISRRINTSPWKSGRVMVGYMDPFAGVAEVKGESWLLIDNVRVESVRTVVVNTADNASAAGDGKTSLAEALKDVRSNDRITFNIPGAGPHYLVTPTAGYSMVQADNVLIDGFSQPGAIANTNVLQGSDTAQLRIVLDSRAGGRFALTDYGDHGFGDSESAILPILNSRNFTLRGVAVLSATGGDSAADPFIYGLALVGASTEARIQGCWFGVDPAKPTALGVRGGRAAVASFKWDNNITSEGLVVGTDSDGFGDVAEHNLITGQLLAIHLETPNARISGNRFNYLPDGSIFDYSQVAGYLGDFTDMEAIENGRGHYMLIGTDGDGINDANERNYFGPLSYEVVAEFWRTATGVVLAGNSFGYGPSGSVLFKNPTPISLTTVRSYSTLRVGSDFSGPAESDALEANKLSGMGAPLIRFHGSNGSADQPARVVFRGNVLSGNVGSAPWDVSSGLAADKFYGFALAEPTGEIRPVIQTNSTTSKLSVRVPARNPSYAMGGIQVDVALADPIGLAATSEAYPNGSVQSLKHLKQVTLDASMDGGLVDIDLSELALSAADLKRVTLSASYVLDAVAASDTTIAVPVSAVTSPFSATLGGFEVPTTPIRVAVTLTGNTLGLSWSGGLPPYNLQVRSALDAPWQNLLTTNDLKTTVPVTNSATFFRISGN
;
A
#
# COMPACT_ATOMS: atom_id res chain seq x y z
N MET A 1 67.45 -19.09 -2.05
CA MET A 1 66.43 -19.34 -3.09
C MET A 1 65.33 -18.33 -2.91
N THR A 2 65.43 -17.23 -3.63
CA THR A 2 64.62 -16.01 -3.42
C THR A 2 63.46 -16.11 -4.40
N LEU A 3 62.24 -16.27 -3.91
CA LEU A 3 61.01 -16.22 -4.76
C LEU A 3 60.64 -14.74 -5.04
N LYS A 4 60.70 -14.37 -6.30
CA LYS A 4 60.12 -13.13 -6.80
C LYS A 4 58.60 -13.28 -6.92
N MET A 5 57.84 -12.41 -6.21
CA MET A 5 56.41 -12.21 -6.48
C MET A 5 56.21 -11.37 -7.77
N PRO A 6 55.20 -11.68 -8.57
CA PRO A 6 54.88 -10.84 -9.73
C PRO A 6 54.17 -9.55 -9.27
N LYS A 7 54.51 -8.46 -9.93
CA LYS A 7 53.86 -7.15 -9.74
C LYS A 7 52.42 -7.23 -10.24
N SER A 8 51.47 -6.96 -9.34
CA SER A 8 50.09 -6.72 -9.70
C SER A 8 49.97 -5.41 -10.50
N SER A 9 49.56 -5.54 -11.74
CA SER A 9 49.17 -4.39 -12.56
C SER A 9 47.79 -3.88 -12.03
N VAL A 10 47.82 -2.66 -11.47
CA VAL A 10 46.59 -1.93 -11.16
C VAL A 10 45.99 -1.49 -12.50
N VAL A 11 44.98 -2.17 -12.95
CA VAL A 11 44.12 -1.68 -14.01
C VAL A 11 43.17 -0.66 -13.35
N ALA A 12 43.39 0.63 -13.58
CA ALA A 12 42.44 1.67 -13.26
C ALA A 12 41.25 1.50 -14.20
N VAL A 13 40.18 0.85 -13.71
CA VAL A 13 38.87 0.88 -14.35
C VAL A 13 38.32 2.28 -14.09
N ALA A 14 38.30 3.11 -15.12
CA ALA A 14 37.55 4.35 -15.13
C ALA A 14 36.07 3.93 -15.10
N VAL A 15 35.44 3.99 -13.94
CA VAL A 15 33.99 3.94 -13.80
C VAL A 15 33.47 5.23 -14.45
N ALA A 16 33.10 5.14 -15.72
CA ALA A 16 32.27 6.14 -16.36
C ALA A 16 30.91 6.09 -15.62
N THR A 17 30.69 7.03 -14.73
CA THR A 17 29.36 7.32 -14.20
C THR A 17 28.52 7.75 -15.40
N LEU A 18 27.81 6.79 -15.97
CA LEU A 18 26.73 7.05 -16.90
C LEU A 18 25.61 7.70 -16.08
N PHE A 19 25.67 9.03 -15.96
CA PHE A 19 24.46 9.79 -15.69
C PHE A 19 23.55 9.51 -16.86
N SER A 20 22.58 8.62 -16.68
CA SER A 20 21.46 8.49 -17.59
C SER A 20 20.71 9.81 -17.54
N THR A 21 20.90 10.64 -18.54
CA THR A 21 19.97 11.73 -18.79
C THR A 21 18.64 11.04 -19.09
N SER A 22 17.70 11.07 -18.11
CA SER A 22 16.33 10.67 -18.37
C SER A 22 15.90 11.38 -19.66
N LEU A 23 15.36 10.62 -20.62
CA LEU A 23 14.76 11.20 -21.82
C LEU A 23 13.53 11.97 -21.36
N THR A 24 13.71 13.25 -21.05
CA THR A 24 12.62 14.11 -20.57
C THR A 24 11.60 14.29 -21.68
N GLY A 25 10.33 14.40 -21.35
CA GLY A 25 9.30 14.94 -22.25
C GLY A 25 9.80 16.26 -22.86
N GLN A 26 9.30 16.64 -24.02
CA GLN A 26 9.72 17.91 -24.59
C GLN A 26 9.40 19.05 -23.60
N SER A 27 10.44 19.68 -23.07
CA SER A 27 10.29 20.81 -22.17
C SER A 27 9.72 21.99 -22.97
N LEU A 28 8.54 22.43 -22.59
CA LEU A 28 7.87 23.58 -23.18
C LEU A 28 8.24 24.86 -22.44
N PHE A 29 8.51 24.73 -21.14
CA PHE A 29 8.98 25.80 -20.25
C PHE A 29 9.71 25.19 -19.06
N LYS A 30 10.72 25.88 -18.54
CA LYS A 30 11.38 25.52 -17.28
C LYS A 30 12.00 26.74 -16.62
N ASP A 31 11.96 26.77 -15.30
CA ASP A 31 12.66 27.71 -14.45
C ASP A 31 13.06 27.04 -13.13
N SER A 32 14.32 27.04 -12.83
CA SER A 32 14.87 26.53 -11.58
C SER A 32 15.26 27.61 -10.59
N PHE A 33 14.98 28.89 -10.91
CA PHE A 33 15.27 30.06 -10.08
C PHE A 33 16.71 30.18 -9.59
N GLU A 34 17.67 29.46 -10.16
CA GLU A 34 19.09 29.59 -9.82
C GLU A 34 19.65 31.00 -10.17
N SER A 35 18.94 31.72 -10.99
CA SER A 35 19.16 33.14 -11.31
C SER A 35 17.86 33.91 -11.21
N ASN A 36 17.96 35.27 -11.12
CA ASN A 36 16.76 36.12 -11.10
C ASN A 36 16.07 36.10 -12.47
N THR A 37 14.91 35.47 -12.54
CA THR A 37 14.07 35.31 -13.73
C THR A 37 12.82 36.19 -13.70
N SER A 38 12.75 37.20 -12.84
CA SER A 38 11.59 38.10 -12.71
C SER A 38 11.15 38.76 -14.02
N ALA A 39 12.10 38.98 -14.94
CA ALA A 39 11.81 39.51 -16.27
C ALA A 39 10.96 38.58 -17.16
N ASP A 40 10.97 37.28 -16.87
CA ASP A 40 10.30 36.24 -17.65
C ASP A 40 8.85 36.00 -17.18
N TYR A 41 8.40 36.71 -16.13
CA TYR A 41 7.06 36.55 -15.58
C TYR A 41 6.24 37.84 -15.62
N ASP A 42 4.96 37.72 -15.90
CA ASP A 42 3.96 38.70 -15.58
C ASP A 42 3.44 38.47 -14.16
N VAL A 43 3.56 39.46 -13.30
CA VAL A 43 3.09 39.42 -11.91
C VAL A 43 1.78 40.20 -11.83
N ARG A 44 0.73 39.53 -11.37
CA ARG A 44 -0.56 40.13 -11.10
C ARG A 44 -0.80 40.18 -9.60
N VAL A 45 -1.08 41.33 -9.09
CA VAL A 45 -1.28 41.56 -7.64
C VAL A 45 -2.73 41.97 -7.41
N GLY A 46 -3.38 41.24 -6.51
CA GLY A 46 -4.70 41.58 -6.02
C GLY A 46 -4.66 41.88 -4.52
N TYR A 47 -5.43 42.83 -4.09
CA TYR A 47 -5.56 43.21 -2.69
C TYR A 47 -6.96 43.76 -2.42
N TYR A 48 -7.40 43.65 -1.17
CA TYR A 48 -8.69 44.20 -0.75
C TYR A 48 -8.65 45.70 -0.67
N ALA A 49 -9.67 46.39 -1.21
CA ALA A 49 -9.74 47.86 -1.21
C ALA A 49 -9.74 48.42 0.23
N GLY A 50 -8.83 49.36 0.50
CA GLY A 50 -8.67 49.96 1.82
C GLY A 50 -7.61 49.31 2.71
N THR A 51 -6.92 48.27 2.19
CA THR A 51 -5.75 47.63 2.85
C THR A 51 -4.43 48.05 2.17
N SER A 52 -3.30 47.64 2.73
CA SER A 52 -2.00 47.84 2.09
C SER A 52 -1.97 47.23 0.70
N THR A 53 -1.45 47.97 -0.27
CA THR A 53 -1.36 47.54 -1.67
C THR A 53 -0.03 46.85 -1.98
N ASN A 54 0.89 46.82 -1.02
CA ASN A 54 2.27 46.35 -1.22
C ASN A 54 2.74 45.34 -0.17
N ASP A 55 1.81 44.74 0.57
CA ASP A 55 2.21 43.76 1.61
C ASP A 55 2.46 42.37 1.03
N TYR A 56 3.48 42.30 0.19
CA TYR A 56 4.01 41.06 -0.33
C TYR A 56 5.53 41.19 -0.59
N THR A 57 6.22 40.02 -0.70
CA THR A 57 7.57 39.98 -1.23
C THR A 57 7.67 38.89 -2.30
N LEU A 58 8.48 39.18 -3.32
CA LEU A 58 8.90 38.21 -4.33
C LEU A 58 10.44 38.28 -4.39
N ASP A 59 11.08 37.27 -3.85
CA ASP A 59 12.52 37.15 -3.86
C ASP A 59 12.92 36.04 -4.85
N TRP A 60 13.26 36.50 -6.05
CA TRP A 60 13.67 35.64 -7.15
C TRP A 60 15.12 35.18 -6.94
N SER A 61 15.39 33.91 -7.11
CA SER A 61 16.67 33.28 -6.82
C SER A 61 17.12 33.39 -5.34
N TYR A 62 16.16 33.27 -4.42
CA TYR A 62 16.43 33.24 -3.00
C TYR A 62 17.22 31.99 -2.62
N ASP A 63 18.38 32.14 -1.98
CA ASP A 63 19.18 31.03 -1.50
C ASP A 63 18.59 30.50 -0.18
N TYR A 64 17.87 29.40 -0.27
CA TYR A 64 17.20 28.77 0.88
C TYR A 64 18.11 27.81 1.67
N SER A 65 19.37 27.63 1.26
CA SER A 65 20.31 26.76 1.98
C SER A 65 20.62 27.24 3.40
N ALA A 66 20.47 28.53 3.66
CA ALA A 66 20.62 29.13 4.99
C ALA A 66 19.27 29.36 5.72
N LEU A 67 18.16 29.02 5.09
CA LEU A 67 16.83 29.16 5.69
C LEU A 67 16.53 27.96 6.58
N SER A 68 15.96 28.24 7.74
CA SER A 68 15.51 27.22 8.67
C SER A 68 14.02 27.40 8.96
N PHE A 69 13.39 26.32 9.36
CA PHE A 69 11.99 26.29 9.77
C PHE A 69 11.84 25.49 11.06
N ASN A 70 10.84 25.82 11.87
CA ASN A 70 10.49 24.98 13.01
C ASN A 70 9.73 23.74 12.50
N ARG A 71 10.27 22.58 12.78
CA ARG A 71 9.69 21.31 12.31
C ARG A 71 8.33 21.00 12.93
N PHE A 72 8.03 21.50 14.12
CA PHE A 72 6.78 21.19 14.80
C PHE A 72 5.68 22.20 14.51
N ALA A 73 4.45 21.69 14.27
CA ALA A 73 3.25 22.52 14.20
C ALA A 73 2.65 22.83 15.59
N SER A 74 3.10 22.16 16.65
CA SER A 74 2.57 22.37 17.99
C SER A 74 3.33 23.44 18.78
N GLN A 75 2.63 24.46 19.28
CA GLN A 75 3.23 25.47 20.15
C GLN A 75 3.70 24.92 21.52
N THR A 76 3.19 23.76 21.92
CA THR A 76 3.60 23.10 23.19
C THR A 76 4.87 22.29 23.04
N ALA A 77 5.30 21.97 21.82
CA ALA A 77 6.56 21.29 21.57
C ALA A 77 7.75 22.27 21.70
N THR A 78 8.88 21.78 22.18
CA THR A 78 10.13 22.56 22.13
C THR A 78 10.49 22.79 20.65
N PRO A 79 10.67 24.04 20.21
CA PRO A 79 11.01 24.32 18.84
C PRO A 79 12.28 23.61 18.39
N GLU A 80 12.21 22.93 17.24
CA GLU A 80 13.33 22.29 16.59
C GLU A 80 13.52 22.92 15.20
N ASN A 81 14.52 23.78 15.06
CA ASN A 81 14.79 24.43 13.79
C ASN A 81 15.68 23.55 12.92
N LEU A 82 15.15 23.14 11.78
CA LEU A 82 15.87 22.38 10.75
C LEU A 82 16.19 23.27 9.55
N PRO A 83 17.30 23.04 8.85
CA PRO A 83 17.57 23.70 7.59
C PRO A 83 16.57 23.22 6.53
N VAL A 84 16.16 24.10 5.61
CA VAL A 84 15.38 23.71 4.45
C VAL A 84 16.25 22.83 3.54
N PRO A 85 15.84 21.60 3.25
CA PRO A 85 16.62 20.71 2.38
C PRO A 85 16.57 21.19 0.92
N THR A 86 17.50 20.70 0.10
CA THR A 86 17.47 20.92 -1.35
C THR A 86 16.15 20.38 -1.95
N ALA A 87 15.54 21.13 -2.87
CA ALA A 87 14.32 20.67 -3.53
C ALA A 87 14.56 19.38 -4.34
N PRO A 88 13.61 18.45 -4.36
CA PRO A 88 13.81 17.10 -4.91
C PRO A 88 14.24 17.04 -6.39
N ASN A 89 13.83 18.05 -7.16
CA ASN A 89 14.13 18.10 -8.59
C ASN A 89 15.25 19.10 -8.95
N SER A 90 15.91 19.68 -7.96
CA SER A 90 17.03 20.58 -8.22
C SER A 90 18.27 19.84 -8.71
N ALA A 91 19.01 20.47 -9.60
CA ALA A 91 20.31 19.96 -10.02
C ALA A 91 21.27 19.86 -8.82
N VAL A 92 22.29 19.01 -8.94
CA VAL A 92 23.30 18.88 -7.88
C VAL A 92 23.91 20.25 -7.53
N GLY A 93 23.75 20.66 -6.28
CA GLY A 93 24.20 21.95 -5.76
C GLY A 93 23.23 23.11 -5.97
N GLY A 94 22.04 22.89 -6.53
CA GLY A 94 20.97 23.88 -6.57
C GLY A 94 20.42 24.14 -5.16
N SER A 95 20.27 25.38 -4.80
CA SER A 95 19.76 25.81 -3.49
C SER A 95 18.93 27.09 -3.57
N LYS A 96 18.56 27.51 -4.77
CA LYS A 96 17.80 28.74 -4.97
C LYS A 96 16.42 28.47 -5.50
N GLY A 97 15.48 29.26 -5.03
CA GLY A 97 14.07 29.20 -5.40
C GLY A 97 13.40 30.55 -5.42
N LEU A 98 12.15 30.62 -5.74
CA LEU A 98 11.30 31.79 -5.58
C LEU A 98 10.69 31.77 -4.18
N LYS A 99 11.05 32.73 -3.33
CA LYS A 99 10.42 32.94 -2.01
C LYS A 99 9.33 33.98 -2.08
N ILE A 100 8.15 33.61 -1.61
CA ILE A 100 6.96 34.47 -1.62
C ILE A 100 6.44 34.69 -0.21
N THR A 101 5.99 35.90 0.09
CA THR A 101 5.23 36.22 1.29
C THR A 101 4.08 37.16 0.94
N VAL A 102 2.97 37.02 1.67
CA VAL A 102 1.81 37.94 1.55
C VAL A 102 1.27 38.27 2.93
N ASN A 103 0.65 39.47 3.08
CA ASN A 103 -0.11 39.94 4.26
C ASN A 103 0.63 39.76 5.60
N LYS A 104 1.93 40.06 5.63
CA LYS A 104 2.73 39.89 6.86
C LYS A 104 3.79 40.95 7.13
N ASN A 105 4.10 41.82 6.18
CA ASN A 105 5.23 42.76 6.33
C ASN A 105 4.85 44.04 7.06
N ASP A 106 3.62 44.45 6.95
CA ASP A 106 3.05 45.52 7.80
C ASP A 106 2.10 44.90 8.87
N ASN A 107 1.45 45.71 9.67
CA ASN A 107 0.54 45.20 10.70
C ASN A 107 -0.91 45.47 10.35
N GLU A 108 -1.17 45.83 9.10
CA GLU A 108 -2.53 46.13 8.64
C GLU A 108 -3.19 44.84 8.13
N PRO A 109 -4.34 44.47 8.66
CA PRO A 109 -5.10 43.34 8.15
C PRO A 109 -5.44 43.55 6.67
N GLY A 110 -5.19 42.55 5.86
CA GLY A 110 -5.45 42.62 4.44
C GLY A 110 -5.68 41.27 3.82
N ARG A 111 -6.17 41.27 2.59
CA ARG A 111 -6.27 40.05 1.76
C ARG A 111 -5.47 40.29 0.51
N PHE A 112 -4.64 39.30 0.19
CA PHE A 112 -3.72 39.36 -0.93
C PHE A 112 -3.80 38.13 -1.81
N ALA A 113 -3.65 38.37 -3.11
CA ALA A 113 -3.42 37.29 -4.06
C ALA A 113 -2.33 37.70 -5.06
N LEU A 114 -1.42 36.80 -5.30
CA LEU A 114 -0.37 36.93 -6.32
C LEU A 114 -0.57 35.82 -7.35
N SER A 115 -0.65 36.19 -8.62
CA SER A 115 -0.66 35.27 -9.75
C SER A 115 0.53 35.58 -10.65
N LEU A 116 1.41 34.60 -10.84
CA LEU A 116 2.63 34.71 -11.62
C LEU A 116 2.52 33.83 -12.86
N TYR A 117 2.73 34.43 -14.02
CA TYR A 117 2.56 33.79 -15.31
C TYR A 117 3.84 33.89 -16.15
N PRO A 118 4.41 32.76 -16.64
CA PRO A 118 5.47 32.84 -17.64
C PRO A 118 5.02 33.65 -18.87
N LYS A 119 5.83 34.62 -19.30
CA LYS A 119 5.44 35.60 -20.35
C LYS A 119 5.31 35.03 -21.74
N THR A 120 6.06 34.00 -22.07
CA THR A 120 6.40 33.70 -23.45
C THR A 120 5.59 32.58 -24.07
N THR A 121 4.72 31.88 -23.31
CA THR A 121 4.15 30.65 -23.84
C THR A 121 2.70 30.46 -23.45
N ASN A 122 1.81 30.34 -24.45
CA ASN A 122 0.49 29.74 -24.27
C ASN A 122 0.60 28.24 -24.53
N PHE A 123 0.15 27.44 -23.59
CA PHE A 123 0.13 25.98 -23.69
C PHE A 123 -1.22 25.54 -24.22
N SER A 124 -1.22 24.50 -25.03
CA SER A 124 -2.41 23.90 -25.61
C SER A 124 -2.20 22.41 -25.88
N GLY A 125 -3.29 21.66 -25.97
CA GLY A 125 -3.23 20.21 -26.14
C GLY A 125 -2.86 19.50 -24.82
N ASP A 126 -2.10 18.42 -24.94
CA ASP A 126 -1.71 17.58 -23.82
C ASP A 126 -0.39 18.06 -23.20
N TYR A 127 -0.44 18.53 -21.96
CA TYR A 127 0.73 19.01 -21.23
C TYR A 127 0.55 18.84 -19.73
N VAL A 128 1.66 18.97 -19.00
CA VAL A 128 1.69 18.91 -17.54
C VAL A 128 2.53 20.05 -16.97
N LEU A 129 1.97 20.78 -16.01
CA LEU A 129 2.70 21.71 -15.12
C LEU A 129 3.23 20.92 -13.94
N LYS A 130 4.51 21.10 -13.61
CA LYS A 130 5.17 20.51 -12.43
C LYS A 130 6.02 21.54 -11.73
N PHE A 131 6.09 21.47 -10.42
CA PHE A 131 7.02 22.25 -9.62
C PHE A 131 7.19 21.65 -8.22
N ASP A 132 8.24 22.07 -7.52
CA ASP A 132 8.46 21.74 -6.13
C ASP A 132 7.98 22.92 -5.27
N ALA A 133 7.25 22.66 -4.20
CA ALA A 133 6.76 23.67 -3.27
C ALA A 133 7.09 23.30 -1.82
N PHE A 134 7.49 24.29 -1.04
CA PHE A 134 7.67 24.19 0.40
C PHE A 134 6.86 25.29 1.08
N LEU A 135 5.75 24.89 1.71
CA LEU A 135 4.92 25.81 2.49
C LEU A 135 5.40 25.77 3.93
N ASN A 136 5.78 26.92 4.46
CA ASN A 136 6.06 27.06 5.88
C ASN A 136 4.97 27.89 6.56
N HIS A 137 4.61 27.49 7.76
CA HIS A 137 3.59 28.13 8.58
C HIS A 137 4.02 28.13 10.04
N ALA A 138 3.41 28.99 10.85
CA ALA A 138 3.65 29.01 12.28
C ALA A 138 3.19 27.67 12.92
N ALA A 139 3.72 27.39 14.09
CA ALA A 139 3.29 26.25 14.87
C ALA A 139 1.77 26.34 15.11
N PHE A 140 1.13 25.26 14.75
CA PHE A 140 -0.29 25.06 14.91
C PHE A 140 -0.63 24.89 16.38
N ALA A 141 -1.44 25.72 16.93
CA ALA A 141 -2.27 25.41 18.09
C ALA A 141 -3.06 26.62 18.52
N ASP A 142 -4.19 26.63 18.47
CA ASP A 142 -5.16 27.63 18.92
C ASP A 142 -5.65 28.54 17.80
N SER A 143 -6.90 28.34 17.49
CA SER A 143 -7.76 29.19 16.71
C SER A 143 -7.37 30.67 16.81
N GLY A 144 -6.70 31.22 15.80
CA GLY A 144 -6.44 32.63 15.71
C GLY A 144 -5.04 33.07 15.30
N VAL A 145 -4.11 32.16 15.03
CA VAL A 145 -2.71 32.51 14.69
C VAL A 145 -2.53 33.01 13.25
N GLY A 146 -3.55 32.88 12.40
CA GLY A 146 -3.58 33.44 11.06
C GLY A 146 -2.51 32.92 10.11
N THR A 147 -2.53 31.63 9.80
CA THR A 147 -1.56 30.95 8.89
C THR A 147 -2.27 30.27 7.72
N SER A 148 -3.33 30.89 7.24
CA SER A 148 -4.22 30.34 6.22
C SER A 148 -3.89 30.78 4.80
N GLU A 149 -2.60 30.96 4.51
CA GLU A 149 -2.16 31.28 3.16
C GLU A 149 -2.13 30.05 2.26
N PHE A 150 -2.56 30.24 1.02
CA PHE A 150 -2.61 29.19 0.01
C PHE A 150 -1.49 29.33 -1.02
N LEU A 151 -0.74 28.27 -1.27
CA LEU A 151 -0.09 28.06 -2.54
C LEU A 151 -1.18 27.95 -3.61
N THR A 152 -1.10 28.75 -4.68
CA THR A 152 -2.03 28.68 -5.81
C THR A 152 -1.32 28.34 -7.11
N PHE A 153 -1.98 27.59 -7.97
CA PHE A 153 -1.44 27.19 -9.25
C PHE A 153 -2.56 26.80 -10.22
N GLY A 154 -2.29 26.84 -11.52
CA GLY A 154 -3.35 26.56 -12.47
C GLY A 154 -2.91 26.48 -13.92
N LEU A 155 -3.91 26.20 -14.78
CA LEU A 155 -3.78 25.99 -16.22
C LEU A 155 -4.72 26.91 -16.99
N ASN A 156 -4.37 27.18 -18.24
CA ASN A 156 -5.25 27.80 -19.24
C ASN A 156 -5.64 29.26 -18.93
N HIS A 157 -4.75 30.01 -18.30
CA HIS A 157 -4.95 31.40 -17.96
C HIS A 157 -4.58 32.34 -19.11
N SER A 158 -5.18 33.53 -19.17
CA SER A 158 -4.76 34.61 -20.08
C SER A 158 -3.40 35.19 -19.68
N GLY A 159 -3.12 35.24 -18.38
CA GLY A 159 -1.97 35.91 -17.80
C GLY A 159 -2.20 37.39 -17.49
N ASP A 160 -3.42 37.91 -17.67
CA ASP A 160 -3.77 39.29 -17.48
C ASP A 160 -4.54 39.60 -16.20
N LEU A 161 -5.04 38.54 -15.55
CA LEU A 161 -5.89 38.63 -14.37
C LEU A 161 -5.17 38.12 -13.13
N VAL A 162 -5.56 38.64 -11.97
CA VAL A 162 -5.26 37.97 -10.70
C VAL A 162 -6.39 36.99 -10.43
N ASN A 163 -6.00 35.71 -10.20
CA ASN A 163 -6.95 34.69 -9.83
C ASN A 163 -6.97 34.56 -8.31
N TRP A 164 -8.12 34.80 -7.75
CA TRP A 164 -8.40 34.70 -6.34
C TRP A 164 -9.76 34.03 -6.14
N GLY A 165 -9.96 33.37 -5.03
CA GLY A 165 -11.17 32.62 -4.75
C GLY A 165 -11.65 32.82 -3.32
N VAL A 166 -12.94 32.67 -3.15
CA VAL A 166 -13.60 32.60 -1.85
C VAL A 166 -13.79 31.11 -1.53
N LEU A 167 -13.60 30.75 -0.28
CA LEU A 167 -13.82 29.41 0.21
C LEU A 167 -15.30 29.00 0.13
N SER A 168 -15.58 27.71 0.05
CA SER A 168 -16.94 27.18 -0.07
C SER A 168 -17.83 27.50 1.13
N GLY A 169 -19.12 27.47 0.93
CA GLY A 169 -20.15 27.57 1.97
C GLY A 169 -20.56 28.96 2.33
N ALA A 170 -21.00 29.21 3.56
CA ALA A 170 -21.69 30.40 4.01
C ALA A 170 -20.89 31.75 3.90
N GLU A 171 -19.64 31.68 3.46
CA GLU A 171 -18.77 32.83 3.32
C GLU A 171 -18.58 33.33 1.87
N GLN A 172 -19.38 32.86 0.92
CA GLN A 172 -19.55 33.56 -0.35
C GLN A 172 -20.20 34.90 -0.08
N ARG A 173 -19.40 35.86 0.38
CA ARG A 173 -19.87 37.21 0.55
C ARG A 173 -19.98 37.85 -0.83
N GLU A 174 -21.18 38.22 -1.20
CA GLU A 174 -21.45 39.02 -2.41
C GLU A 174 -20.55 40.28 -2.46
N ASP A 175 -20.09 40.74 -1.31
CA ASP A 175 -19.18 41.86 -1.11
C ASP A 175 -17.79 41.69 -1.75
N PHE A 176 -17.33 40.44 -1.98
CA PHE A 176 -16.07 40.16 -2.69
C PHE A 176 -16.13 40.45 -4.18
N ALA A 177 -17.28 40.31 -4.79
CA ALA A 177 -17.48 40.58 -6.22
C ALA A 177 -17.38 42.10 -6.58
N THR A 178 -17.48 42.95 -5.60
CA THR A 178 -17.51 44.41 -5.78
C THR A 178 -16.22 45.12 -5.33
N GLU A 179 -15.38 44.48 -4.53
CA GLU A 179 -14.12 45.08 -4.08
C GLU A 179 -12.94 44.50 -4.87
N ALA A 180 -12.45 45.29 -5.75
CA ALA A 180 -11.52 44.92 -6.80
C ALA A 180 -10.15 44.48 -6.28
N LEU A 181 -9.92 43.18 -6.18
CA LEU A 181 -8.60 42.62 -6.31
C LEU A 181 -8.19 42.67 -7.80
N GLY A 182 -7.67 43.79 -8.27
CA GLY A 182 -7.03 43.89 -9.58
C GLY A 182 -7.94 43.76 -10.83
N GLY A 183 -9.28 43.77 -10.70
CA GLY A 183 -10.20 43.72 -11.82
C GLY A 183 -11.37 42.74 -11.64
N THR A 184 -12.41 42.97 -12.43
CA THR A 184 -13.67 42.21 -12.41
C THR A 184 -13.54 40.99 -13.35
N GLY A 185 -12.86 39.93 -12.97
CA GLY A 185 -12.82 38.73 -13.80
C GLY A 185 -11.78 37.72 -13.31
N SER A 186 -12.01 36.50 -13.66
CA SER A 186 -11.10 35.40 -13.44
C SER A 186 -11.08 34.46 -14.65
N ASP A 187 -10.07 33.64 -14.79
CA ASP A 187 -9.90 32.75 -15.94
C ASP A 187 -9.19 31.47 -15.54
N GLY A 188 -9.11 30.55 -16.47
CA GLY A 188 -8.41 29.29 -16.30
C GLY A 188 -9.05 28.33 -15.31
N LEU A 189 -8.28 27.32 -14.97
CA LEU A 189 -8.57 26.32 -13.95
C LEU A 189 -7.44 26.35 -12.94
N TRP A 190 -7.74 26.55 -11.68
CA TRP A 190 -6.71 26.69 -10.68
C TRP A 190 -7.06 26.05 -9.35
N PHE A 191 -6.04 25.81 -8.55
CA PHE A 191 -6.07 25.03 -7.34
C PHE A 191 -5.33 25.76 -6.23
N GLY A 192 -5.65 25.42 -4.98
CA GLY A 192 -4.99 25.97 -3.81
C GLY A 192 -4.69 24.90 -2.79
N VAL A 193 -3.53 25.05 -2.13
CA VAL A 193 -3.08 24.18 -1.03
C VAL A 193 -2.71 25.05 0.15
N VAL A 194 -3.29 24.74 1.30
CA VAL A 194 -2.88 25.30 2.60
C VAL A 194 -1.84 24.36 3.24
N GLY A 195 -0.88 24.93 3.95
CA GLY A 195 0.21 24.16 4.54
C GLY A 195 -0.06 23.61 5.93
N ASP A 196 -1.06 24.16 6.62
CA ASP A 196 -1.45 23.77 7.97
C ASP A 196 -2.75 22.96 7.99
N ASP A 197 -3.02 22.28 9.10
CA ASP A 197 -4.20 21.43 9.28
C ASP A 197 -5.37 22.18 9.98
N GLY A 198 -5.19 23.45 10.28
CA GLY A 198 -6.10 24.18 11.17
C GLY A 198 -7.30 24.82 10.52
N ALA A 199 -7.29 24.93 9.25
CA ALA A 199 -8.45 25.40 8.51
C ALA A 199 -9.09 24.23 7.81
N ALA A 200 -10.30 23.88 8.18
CA ALA A 200 -11.13 23.07 7.33
C ALA A 200 -10.94 23.55 5.87
N ARG A 201 -10.59 22.63 4.94
CA ARG A 201 -10.44 22.91 3.50
C ARG A 201 -9.00 23.18 3.02
N GLY A 202 -8.08 22.28 3.35
CA GLY A 202 -6.67 22.40 2.95
C GLY A 202 -6.42 22.30 1.44
N LEU A 203 -7.34 21.71 0.65
CA LEU A 203 -7.21 21.49 -0.79
C LEU A 203 -8.43 22.07 -1.53
N GLN A 204 -8.20 22.98 -2.45
CA GLN A 204 -9.27 23.76 -3.07
C GLN A 204 -9.16 23.75 -4.59
N SER A 205 -10.30 23.82 -5.28
CA SER A 205 -10.39 23.92 -6.74
C SER A 205 -11.30 25.05 -7.18
N TRP A 206 -10.89 25.76 -8.22
CA TRP A 206 -11.68 26.85 -8.79
C TRP A 206 -11.71 26.83 -10.32
N GLU A 207 -12.73 27.43 -10.86
CA GLU A 207 -12.89 27.68 -12.29
C GLU A 207 -13.10 29.18 -12.54
N GLY A 208 -12.30 29.74 -13.40
CA GLY A 208 -12.40 31.16 -13.80
C GLY A 208 -13.73 31.49 -14.46
N GLN A 209 -14.22 32.69 -14.20
CA GLN A 209 -15.46 33.22 -14.79
C GLN A 209 -15.20 34.58 -15.40
N ALA A 210 -15.51 34.70 -16.70
CA ALA A 210 -15.32 36.00 -17.39
C ALA A 210 -16.14 37.12 -16.73
N GLY A 211 -15.44 38.16 -16.28
CA GLY A 211 -16.07 39.32 -15.65
C GLY A 211 -16.60 39.08 -14.22
N GLN A 212 -16.25 37.95 -13.60
CA GLN A 212 -16.66 37.59 -12.23
C GLN A 212 -15.50 36.95 -11.47
N ALA A 213 -15.63 36.85 -10.15
CA ALA A 213 -14.72 36.04 -9.34
C ALA A 213 -14.75 34.56 -9.76
N SER A 214 -13.70 33.82 -9.46
CA SER A 214 -13.64 32.38 -9.73
C SER A 214 -14.76 31.66 -9.00
N ARG A 215 -15.36 30.71 -9.68
CA ARG A 215 -16.33 29.80 -9.09
C ARG A 215 -15.56 28.73 -8.30
N TYR A 216 -15.86 28.60 -7.02
CA TYR A 216 -15.42 27.49 -6.22
C TYR A 216 -16.06 26.20 -6.75
N LEU A 217 -15.28 25.15 -6.79
CA LEU A 217 -15.72 23.81 -7.18
C LEU A 217 -15.61 22.91 -5.97
N ASP A 218 -16.64 22.12 -5.76
CA ASP A 218 -16.79 21.23 -4.62
C ASP A 218 -17.25 19.84 -5.09
N GLY A 219 -16.86 18.81 -4.38
CA GLY A 219 -17.24 17.43 -4.66
C GLY A 219 -16.96 16.97 -6.09
N GLU A 220 -17.97 16.40 -6.73
CA GLU A 220 -17.86 15.94 -8.12
C GLU A 220 -17.43 17.06 -9.10
N ALA A 221 -17.83 18.32 -8.84
CA ALA A 221 -17.44 19.42 -9.69
C ALA A 221 -15.94 19.73 -9.58
N ALA A 222 -15.34 19.52 -8.41
CA ALA A 222 -13.91 19.59 -8.19
C ALA A 222 -13.19 18.34 -8.72
N GLY A 223 -13.91 17.24 -8.89
CA GLY A 223 -13.35 15.94 -9.22
C GLY A 223 -12.66 15.29 -8.03
N VAL A 224 -13.06 15.65 -6.82
CA VAL A 224 -12.64 15.02 -5.56
C VAL A 224 -13.74 14.05 -5.16
N PRO A 225 -13.46 12.76 -5.03
CA PRO A 225 -14.47 11.79 -4.60
C PRO A 225 -14.74 11.91 -3.09
N ASP A 226 -15.91 11.50 -2.70
CA ASP A 226 -16.29 11.22 -1.31
C ASP A 226 -15.98 9.75 -1.05
N ARG A 227 -14.76 9.45 -0.58
CA ARG A 227 -14.27 8.09 -0.45
C ARG A 227 -14.79 7.39 0.79
N ASP A 228 -15.01 8.14 1.86
CA ASP A 228 -15.49 7.61 3.13
C ASP A 228 -17.03 7.53 3.22
N GLY A 229 -17.73 8.07 2.22
CA GLY A 229 -19.19 8.03 2.14
C GLY A 229 -19.91 8.92 3.15
N ASN A 230 -19.21 9.92 3.71
CA ASN A 230 -19.80 10.85 4.68
C ASN A 230 -20.67 11.94 4.04
N GLY A 231 -20.66 12.02 2.71
CA GLY A 231 -21.41 12.99 1.91
C GLY A 231 -20.67 14.30 1.65
N ASN A 232 -19.38 14.37 2.03
CA ASN A 232 -18.50 15.48 1.72
C ASN A 232 -17.31 14.97 0.89
N PRO A 233 -16.75 15.76 -0.04
CA PRO A 233 -15.53 15.38 -0.74
C PRO A 233 -14.33 15.42 0.21
N ASP A 234 -13.34 14.55 -0.04
CA ASP A 234 -12.10 14.43 0.75
C ASP A 234 -11.12 15.57 0.39
N ASP A 235 -11.52 16.81 0.61
CA ASP A 235 -10.78 17.98 0.16
C ASP A 235 -10.16 18.82 1.29
N ASP A 236 -10.28 18.37 2.53
CA ASP A 236 -9.61 19.04 3.66
C ASP A 236 -8.53 18.13 4.30
N GLY A 237 -7.60 18.74 5.02
CA GLY A 237 -6.49 18.02 5.65
C GLY A 237 -6.89 17.09 6.77
N ASN A 238 -8.15 17.12 7.24
CA ASN A 238 -8.69 16.26 8.27
C ASN A 238 -9.34 15.00 7.69
N GLU A 239 -9.54 14.95 6.37
CA GLU A 239 -10.14 13.79 5.74
C GLU A 239 -9.28 12.53 5.92
N PRO A 240 -9.88 11.38 6.26
CA PRO A 240 -9.16 10.14 6.47
C PRO A 240 -8.24 9.78 5.31
N TYR A 241 -8.70 9.92 4.06
CA TYR A 241 -7.89 9.66 2.88
C TYR A 241 -6.60 10.48 2.85
N LEU A 242 -6.67 11.80 3.04
CA LEU A 242 -5.48 12.65 3.00
C LEU A 242 -4.52 12.32 4.15
N ARG A 243 -5.03 11.98 5.31
CA ARG A 243 -4.22 11.59 6.47
C ARG A 243 -3.43 10.30 6.22
N THR A 244 -3.99 9.35 5.48
CA THR A 244 -3.31 8.11 5.10
C THR A 244 -2.36 8.28 3.92
N GLN A 245 -2.71 9.10 2.96
CA GLN A 245 -1.82 9.38 1.81
C GLN A 245 -0.61 10.24 2.20
N PHE A 246 -0.77 11.10 3.20
CA PHE A 246 0.28 11.99 3.71
C PHE A 246 0.54 11.74 5.21
N PRO A 247 1.03 10.53 5.60
CA PRO A 247 1.14 10.13 7.00
C PRO A 247 2.34 10.74 7.70
N SER A 248 2.23 10.89 9.02
CA SER A 248 3.38 11.09 9.90
C SER A 248 4.20 9.76 10.03
N PRO A 249 5.54 9.78 10.22
CA PRO A 249 6.39 10.98 10.39
C PRO A 249 6.93 11.55 9.07
N ARG A 250 6.50 11.03 7.93
CA ARG A 250 6.91 11.56 6.63
C ARG A 250 6.45 13.00 6.47
N PHE A 251 5.23 13.28 6.93
CA PHE A 251 4.67 14.64 7.07
C PHE A 251 4.67 15.03 8.54
N GLU A 252 4.64 16.30 8.82
CA GLU A 252 4.71 16.84 10.17
C GLU A 252 3.51 16.38 11.03
N ALA A 253 2.31 16.42 10.44
CA ALA A 253 1.12 15.76 10.95
C ALA A 253 0.39 15.06 9.80
N PRO A 254 -0.44 14.04 10.06
CA PRO A 254 -1.18 13.34 9.01
C PRO A 254 -2.10 14.29 8.24
N GLY A 255 -2.00 14.30 6.91
CA GLY A 255 -2.76 15.16 6.00
C GLY A 255 -2.18 16.55 5.79
N VAL A 256 -1.17 16.98 6.55
CA VAL A 256 -0.56 18.31 6.47
C VAL A 256 0.57 18.34 5.45
N LEU A 257 0.45 19.18 4.43
CA LEU A 257 1.40 19.25 3.31
C LEU A 257 2.55 20.24 3.53
N GLY A 258 2.50 21.04 4.58
CA GLY A 258 3.53 22.02 4.92
C GLY A 258 4.79 21.43 5.53
N LYS A 259 5.79 22.28 5.71
CA LYS A 259 7.08 22.00 6.37
C LYS A 259 7.95 20.96 5.69
N ARG A 260 7.67 20.72 4.42
CA ARG A 260 8.49 19.85 3.55
C ARG A 260 8.32 20.22 2.09
N TRP A 261 9.23 19.79 1.24
CA TRP A 261 9.02 19.84 -0.19
C TRP A 261 7.96 18.83 -0.61
N VAL A 262 6.99 19.28 -1.38
CA VAL A 262 6.04 18.44 -2.11
C VAL A 262 6.16 18.72 -3.60
N GLN A 263 6.02 17.71 -4.43
CA GLN A 263 5.94 17.87 -5.87
C GLN A 263 4.48 18.06 -6.26
N VAL A 264 4.17 19.16 -6.90
CA VAL A 264 2.85 19.45 -7.47
C VAL A 264 2.85 19.17 -8.96
N GLU A 265 1.85 18.45 -9.44
CA GLU A 265 1.61 18.19 -10.85
C GLU A 265 0.16 18.51 -11.23
N VAL A 266 -0.04 19.26 -12.29
CA VAL A 266 -1.35 19.44 -12.90
C VAL A 266 -1.24 19.17 -14.38
N SER A 267 -1.97 18.17 -14.86
CA SER A 267 -1.97 17.78 -16.27
C SER A 267 -3.32 18.06 -16.92
N GLN A 268 -3.28 18.45 -18.18
CA GLN A 268 -4.41 18.40 -19.10
C GLN A 268 -4.11 17.40 -20.19
N ILE A 269 -4.97 16.37 -20.35
CA ILE A 269 -4.85 15.33 -21.36
C ILE A 269 -6.21 15.16 -22.01
N GLY A 270 -6.34 15.62 -23.26
CA GLY A 270 -7.63 15.85 -23.84
C GLY A 270 -8.43 16.85 -23.01
N ASP A 271 -9.63 16.48 -22.61
CA ASP A 271 -10.46 17.29 -21.70
C ASP A 271 -10.30 16.89 -20.22
N VAL A 272 -9.43 15.93 -19.89
CA VAL A 272 -9.26 15.50 -18.49
C VAL A 272 -8.17 16.33 -17.83
N VAL A 273 -8.50 16.98 -16.73
CA VAL A 273 -7.55 17.68 -15.85
C VAL A 273 -7.35 16.83 -14.60
N THR A 274 -6.08 16.52 -14.29
CA THR A 274 -5.70 15.75 -13.11
C THR A 274 -4.70 16.54 -12.30
N TRP A 275 -4.97 16.71 -11.02
CA TRP A 275 -4.06 17.28 -10.05
C TRP A 275 -3.50 16.20 -9.12
N LYS A 276 -2.17 16.23 -8.94
CA LYS A 276 -1.46 15.30 -8.05
C LYS A 276 -0.53 16.06 -7.11
N ILE A 277 -0.32 15.49 -5.94
CA ILE A 277 0.73 15.87 -5.00
C ILE A 277 1.54 14.63 -4.66
N ASP A 278 2.86 14.70 -4.80
CA ASP A 278 3.77 13.56 -4.62
C ASP A 278 3.30 12.27 -5.35
N GLY A 279 2.79 12.45 -6.58
CA GLY A 279 2.26 11.37 -7.40
C GLY A 279 0.83 10.91 -7.08
N ARG A 280 0.25 11.31 -5.96
CA ARG A 280 -1.10 10.92 -5.53
C ARG A 280 -2.15 11.82 -6.16
N ILE A 281 -3.20 11.22 -6.71
CA ILE A 281 -4.30 11.98 -7.34
C ILE A 281 -5.14 12.64 -6.24
N ILE A 282 -5.16 13.95 -6.26
CA ILE A 282 -6.02 14.75 -5.39
C ILE A 282 -7.38 14.96 -6.05
N SER A 283 -7.38 15.41 -7.30
CA SER A 283 -8.60 15.59 -8.07
C SER A 283 -8.41 15.20 -9.54
N ARG A 284 -9.49 14.73 -10.15
CA ARG A 284 -9.54 14.37 -11.56
C ARG A 284 -10.92 14.66 -12.13
N ARG A 285 -10.99 15.55 -13.09
CA ARG A 285 -12.28 15.96 -13.66
C ARG A 285 -12.20 16.20 -15.16
N ILE A 286 -13.36 16.17 -15.80
CA ILE A 286 -13.49 16.62 -17.19
C ILE A 286 -13.60 18.14 -17.17
N ASN A 287 -12.71 18.81 -17.89
CA ASN A 287 -12.78 20.24 -18.10
C ASN A 287 -13.93 20.56 -19.07
N THR A 288 -15.04 21.03 -18.55
CA THR A 288 -16.20 21.49 -19.33
C THR A 288 -16.20 23.00 -19.56
N SER A 289 -15.22 23.71 -18.99
CA SER A 289 -15.10 25.16 -19.10
C SER A 289 -14.65 25.60 -20.49
N PRO A 290 -14.78 26.91 -20.83
CA PRO A 290 -14.23 27.46 -22.05
C PRO A 290 -12.69 27.56 -22.04
N TRP A 291 -12.05 27.37 -20.89
CA TRP A 291 -10.61 27.50 -20.71
C TRP A 291 -9.91 26.22 -21.14
N LYS A 292 -9.48 26.14 -22.41
CA LYS A 292 -8.84 24.94 -22.99
C LYS A 292 -7.36 25.12 -23.32
N SER A 293 -6.87 26.34 -23.27
CA SER A 293 -5.49 26.69 -23.55
C SER A 293 -5.15 28.03 -22.90
N GLY A 294 -3.88 28.30 -22.66
CA GLY A 294 -3.43 29.51 -22.04
C GLY A 294 -2.08 29.36 -21.35
N ARG A 295 -1.80 30.27 -20.43
CA ARG A 295 -0.59 30.22 -19.60
C ARG A 295 -0.83 29.33 -18.39
N VAL A 296 0.25 28.82 -17.81
CA VAL A 296 0.23 28.25 -16.47
C VAL A 296 0.40 29.35 -15.44
N MET A 297 -0.09 29.11 -14.23
CA MET A 297 -0.02 30.01 -13.09
C MET A 297 0.66 29.32 -11.92
N VAL A 298 1.52 30.03 -11.19
CA VAL A 298 1.90 29.72 -9.81
C VAL A 298 1.70 30.99 -9.00
N GLY A 299 1.38 30.85 -7.71
CA GLY A 299 1.07 32.02 -6.90
C GLY A 299 0.96 31.73 -5.42
N TYR A 300 0.54 32.75 -4.68
CA TYR A 300 0.32 32.67 -3.24
C TYR A 300 -0.78 33.63 -2.84
N MET A 301 -1.68 33.18 -1.99
CA MET A 301 -2.88 33.93 -1.65
C MET A 301 -3.16 33.83 -0.15
N ASP A 302 -3.50 34.94 0.47
CA ASP A 302 -4.18 34.99 1.77
C ASP A 302 -5.61 35.49 1.55
N PRO A 303 -6.63 34.63 1.57
CA PRO A 303 -8.02 35.01 1.39
C PRO A 303 -8.66 35.56 2.67
N PHE A 304 -7.95 35.51 3.80
CA PHE A 304 -8.45 35.94 5.10
C PHE A 304 -7.84 37.29 5.49
N ALA A 305 -8.52 38.01 6.39
CA ALA A 305 -8.07 39.37 6.81
C ALA A 305 -7.13 39.31 8.02
N GLY A 306 -6.72 38.13 8.48
CA GLY A 306 -5.80 37.99 9.61
C GLY A 306 -4.34 38.24 9.20
N VAL A 307 -3.56 38.81 10.10
CA VAL A 307 -2.10 38.92 9.95
C VAL A 307 -1.47 37.82 10.75
N ALA A 308 -0.56 37.08 10.15
CA ALA A 308 0.14 35.98 10.82
C ALA A 308 0.84 36.47 12.11
N GLU A 309 0.59 35.90 13.25
CA GLU A 309 1.21 36.25 14.52
C GLU A 309 2.71 36.00 14.51
N VAL A 310 3.17 34.93 13.92
CA VAL A 310 4.57 34.55 13.80
C VAL A 310 5.04 34.82 12.37
N LYS A 311 5.20 36.07 12.02
CA LYS A 311 5.52 36.53 10.66
C LYS A 311 6.75 35.87 10.04
N GLY A 312 7.71 35.47 10.86
CA GLY A 312 8.93 34.78 10.39
C GLY A 312 8.68 33.41 9.79
N GLU A 313 7.59 32.75 10.18
CA GLU A 313 7.23 31.38 9.77
C GLU A 313 6.27 31.33 8.57
N SER A 314 5.63 32.43 8.18
CA SER A 314 4.70 32.44 7.03
C SER A 314 5.43 32.79 5.74
N TRP A 315 5.73 31.79 4.94
CA TRP A 315 6.37 31.92 3.61
C TRP A 315 6.22 30.67 2.76
N LEU A 316 6.31 30.89 1.46
CA LEU A 316 6.32 29.84 0.44
C LEU A 316 7.64 29.86 -0.33
N LEU A 317 8.21 28.69 -0.60
CA LEU A 317 9.25 28.49 -1.62
C LEU A 317 8.65 27.70 -2.79
N ILE A 318 8.97 28.15 -4.00
CA ILE A 318 8.71 27.42 -5.25
C ILE A 318 10.04 27.22 -5.96
N ASP A 319 10.26 26.00 -6.46
CA ASP A 319 11.45 25.66 -7.25
C ASP A 319 11.05 24.73 -8.41
N ASN A 320 11.94 24.65 -9.41
CA ASN A 320 11.85 23.69 -10.51
C ASN A 320 10.51 23.73 -11.30
N VAL A 321 9.98 24.93 -11.54
CA VAL A 321 8.77 25.10 -12.37
C VAL A 321 9.05 24.66 -13.80
N ARG A 322 8.27 23.71 -14.29
CA ARG A 322 8.39 23.22 -15.66
C ARG A 322 7.04 22.85 -16.27
N VAL A 323 6.94 23.08 -17.54
CA VAL A 323 5.81 22.58 -18.37
C VAL A 323 6.37 21.65 -19.42
N GLU A 324 5.83 20.45 -19.45
CA GLU A 324 6.30 19.38 -20.33
C GLU A 324 5.14 18.88 -21.20
N SER A 325 5.46 18.47 -22.45
CA SER A 325 4.48 17.85 -23.32
C SER A 325 4.19 16.42 -22.86
N VAL A 326 2.95 15.98 -23.06
CA VAL A 326 2.55 14.56 -22.94
C VAL A 326 2.42 13.97 -24.32
N ARG A 327 3.15 12.88 -24.58
CA ARG A 327 3.11 12.18 -25.86
C ARG A 327 2.30 10.89 -25.72
N THR A 328 1.33 10.69 -26.59
CA THR A 328 0.65 9.40 -26.75
C THR A 328 1.30 8.59 -27.85
N VAL A 329 1.86 7.44 -27.53
CA VAL A 329 2.44 6.48 -28.46
C VAL A 329 1.46 5.33 -28.64
N VAL A 330 0.94 5.15 -29.85
CA VAL A 330 -0.05 4.10 -30.14
C VAL A 330 0.65 2.88 -30.71
N VAL A 331 0.68 1.80 -29.95
CA VAL A 331 1.11 0.47 -30.42
C VAL A 331 0.02 -0.12 -31.29
N ASN A 332 0.32 -0.34 -32.58
CA ASN A 332 -0.64 -0.81 -33.57
C ASN A 332 -0.27 -2.16 -34.21
N THR A 333 0.78 -2.81 -33.72
CA THR A 333 1.17 -4.17 -34.13
C THR A 333 1.61 -5.01 -32.93
N ALA A 334 1.30 -6.30 -32.97
CA ALA A 334 1.81 -7.26 -31.99
C ALA A 334 3.22 -7.79 -32.35
N ASP A 335 3.71 -7.48 -33.53
CA ASP A 335 5.00 -7.96 -34.03
C ASP A 335 6.14 -7.06 -33.54
N ASN A 336 6.78 -7.47 -32.45
CA ASN A 336 7.94 -6.78 -31.85
C ASN A 336 9.23 -6.89 -32.69
N ALA A 337 9.23 -7.67 -33.79
CA ALA A 337 10.33 -7.76 -34.73
C ALA A 337 10.14 -6.84 -35.96
N SER A 338 9.05 -6.04 -36.01
CA SER A 338 8.80 -5.10 -37.09
C SER A 338 9.96 -4.10 -37.24
N ALA A 339 10.23 -3.72 -38.51
CA ALA A 339 11.33 -2.81 -38.77
C ALA A 339 10.91 -1.35 -38.50
N ALA A 340 11.78 -0.58 -37.89
CA ALA A 340 11.53 0.85 -37.65
C ALA A 340 11.24 1.59 -38.96
N GLY A 341 10.14 2.37 -38.98
CA GLY A 341 9.73 3.17 -40.13
C GLY A 341 8.87 2.43 -41.17
N ASP A 342 8.37 1.25 -40.86
CA ASP A 342 7.44 0.49 -41.71
C ASP A 342 5.97 0.96 -41.63
N GLY A 343 5.71 2.02 -40.85
CA GLY A 343 4.36 2.56 -40.60
C GLY A 343 3.60 1.85 -39.52
N LYS A 344 4.26 0.92 -38.79
CA LYS A 344 3.76 0.26 -37.61
C LYS A 344 4.58 0.69 -36.39
N THR A 345 3.98 0.56 -35.27
CA THR A 345 4.64 0.81 -33.97
C THR A 345 4.40 -0.39 -33.07
N SER A 346 5.44 -1.11 -32.75
CA SER A 346 5.45 -2.20 -31.79
C SER A 346 5.71 -1.66 -30.37
N LEU A 347 5.43 -2.48 -29.35
CA LEU A 347 5.79 -2.12 -27.97
C LEU A 347 7.31 -2.00 -27.80
N ALA A 348 8.09 -2.85 -28.49
CA ALA A 348 9.56 -2.77 -28.44
C ALA A 348 10.10 -1.44 -28.99
N GLU A 349 9.51 -0.93 -30.05
CA GLU A 349 9.87 0.39 -30.59
C GLU A 349 9.43 1.52 -29.67
N ALA A 350 8.20 1.44 -29.13
CA ALA A 350 7.71 2.43 -28.16
C ALA A 350 8.61 2.53 -26.92
N LEU A 351 9.06 1.39 -26.38
CA LEU A 351 9.93 1.34 -25.20
C LEU A 351 11.38 1.77 -25.52
N LYS A 352 11.83 1.58 -26.73
CA LYS A 352 13.18 2.02 -27.16
C LYS A 352 13.30 3.55 -27.22
N ASP A 353 12.23 4.26 -27.57
CA ASP A 353 12.16 5.73 -27.67
C ASP A 353 11.28 6.34 -26.56
N VAL A 354 11.09 5.63 -25.44
CA VAL A 354 10.23 6.09 -24.34
C VAL A 354 10.79 7.35 -23.68
N ARG A 355 9.92 8.30 -23.38
CA ARG A 355 10.24 9.59 -22.77
C ARG A 355 9.35 9.81 -21.54
N SER A 356 9.79 10.70 -20.68
CA SER A 356 8.98 11.10 -19.54
C SER A 356 7.63 11.67 -19.99
N ASN A 357 6.58 11.28 -19.28
CA ASN A 357 5.16 11.57 -19.53
C ASN A 357 4.58 10.87 -20.78
N ASP A 358 5.25 9.87 -21.34
CA ASP A 358 4.68 9.09 -22.42
C ASP A 358 3.51 8.23 -21.94
N ARG A 359 2.46 8.22 -22.76
CA ARG A 359 1.34 7.30 -22.64
C ARG A 359 1.40 6.30 -23.78
N ILE A 360 1.81 5.07 -23.48
CA ILE A 360 1.82 3.96 -24.43
C ILE A 360 0.45 3.30 -24.40
N THR A 361 -0.29 3.46 -25.47
CA THR A 361 -1.65 2.93 -25.67
C THR A 361 -1.65 1.91 -26.80
N PHE A 362 -2.70 1.11 -26.89
CA PHE A 362 -2.80 0.04 -27.87
C PHE A 362 -4.00 0.21 -28.80
N ASN A 363 -3.79 -0.02 -30.07
CA ASN A 363 -4.84 -0.11 -31.11
C ASN A 363 -4.41 -1.13 -32.17
N ILE A 364 -4.18 -2.36 -31.73
CA ILE A 364 -3.76 -3.46 -32.58
C ILE A 364 -5.01 -4.03 -33.29
N PRO A 365 -5.00 -4.18 -34.61
CA PRO A 365 -6.13 -4.69 -35.37
C PRO A 365 -6.50 -6.14 -34.98
N GLY A 366 -7.79 -6.42 -34.86
CA GLY A 366 -8.33 -7.75 -34.54
C GLY A 366 -8.92 -7.83 -33.13
N ALA A 367 -9.57 -8.94 -32.86
CA ALA A 367 -10.33 -9.11 -31.59
C ALA A 367 -9.44 -9.39 -30.36
N GLY A 368 -8.18 -9.77 -30.55
CA GLY A 368 -7.28 -10.18 -29.46
C GLY A 368 -7.75 -11.45 -28.72
N PRO A 369 -7.08 -11.88 -27.65
CA PRO A 369 -5.89 -11.22 -27.09
C PRO A 369 -4.69 -11.22 -28.03
N HIS A 370 -3.93 -10.13 -28.02
CA HIS A 370 -2.72 -9.94 -28.83
C HIS A 370 -1.49 -10.31 -28.00
N TYR A 371 -0.74 -11.29 -28.48
CA TYR A 371 0.48 -11.77 -27.83
C TYR A 371 1.69 -10.99 -28.39
N LEU A 372 2.26 -10.14 -27.55
CA LEU A 372 3.46 -9.40 -27.83
C LEU A 372 4.66 -10.23 -27.37
N VAL A 373 5.18 -11.08 -28.26
CA VAL A 373 6.35 -11.91 -27.96
C VAL A 373 7.55 -11.00 -27.72
N THR A 374 8.21 -11.16 -26.58
CA THR A 374 9.33 -10.31 -26.22
C THR A 374 10.48 -10.44 -27.23
N PRO A 375 11.18 -9.35 -27.57
CA PRO A 375 12.35 -9.40 -28.45
C PRO A 375 13.42 -10.34 -27.90
N THR A 376 14.31 -10.85 -28.76
CA THR A 376 15.39 -11.77 -28.36
C THR A 376 16.27 -11.21 -27.22
N ALA A 377 16.52 -9.90 -27.22
CA ALA A 377 17.28 -9.22 -26.16
C ALA A 377 16.41 -8.74 -24.97
N GLY A 378 15.11 -9.07 -24.95
CA GLY A 378 14.15 -8.47 -24.04
C GLY A 378 13.69 -7.09 -24.48
N TYR A 379 12.76 -6.50 -23.75
CA TYR A 379 12.38 -5.10 -23.93
C TYR A 379 13.48 -4.15 -23.44
N SER A 380 13.57 -2.98 -24.06
CA SER A 380 14.43 -1.92 -23.56
C SER A 380 14.00 -1.47 -22.17
N MET A 381 14.98 -1.16 -21.33
CA MET A 381 14.76 -0.68 -19.97
C MET A 381 14.06 0.69 -19.99
N VAL A 382 13.01 0.83 -19.20
CA VAL A 382 12.31 2.11 -19.01
C VAL A 382 13.10 2.96 -18.02
N GLN A 383 13.63 4.10 -18.50
CA GLN A 383 14.39 5.06 -17.68
C GLN A 383 13.75 6.45 -17.68
N ALA A 384 12.47 6.52 -17.97
CA ALA A 384 11.71 7.76 -18.09
C ALA A 384 10.64 7.84 -16.98
N ASP A 385 10.37 9.05 -16.51
CA ASP A 385 9.40 9.32 -15.44
C ASP A 385 7.97 9.43 -15.97
N ASN A 386 6.99 9.09 -15.15
CA ASN A 386 5.54 9.23 -15.44
C ASN A 386 5.12 8.49 -16.72
N VAL A 387 5.71 7.35 -16.98
CA VAL A 387 5.34 6.50 -18.14
C VAL A 387 4.13 5.66 -17.77
N LEU A 388 3.10 5.71 -18.61
CA LEU A 388 1.92 4.86 -18.52
C LEU A 388 1.90 3.87 -19.68
N ILE A 389 1.85 2.57 -19.37
CA ILE A 389 1.52 1.51 -20.34
C ILE A 389 0.09 1.05 -20.05
N ASP A 390 -0.83 1.33 -20.98
CA ASP A 390 -2.26 1.17 -20.79
C ASP A 390 -2.88 0.09 -21.69
N GLY A 391 -2.91 -1.14 -21.22
CA GLY A 391 -3.54 -2.26 -21.92
C GLY A 391 -5.06 -2.13 -22.07
N PHE A 392 -5.72 -1.38 -21.17
CA PHE A 392 -7.17 -1.13 -21.29
C PHE A 392 -7.53 -0.21 -22.45
N SER A 393 -6.58 0.51 -23.02
CA SER A 393 -6.78 1.30 -24.24
C SER A 393 -7.01 0.45 -25.49
N GLN A 394 -6.65 -0.84 -25.49
CA GLN A 394 -6.90 -1.74 -26.62
C GLN A 394 -8.40 -1.92 -26.87
N PRO A 395 -8.91 -1.70 -28.08
CA PRO A 395 -10.32 -1.96 -28.40
C PRO A 395 -10.80 -3.35 -27.98
N GLY A 396 -11.90 -3.38 -27.22
CA GLY A 396 -12.46 -4.62 -26.67
C GLY A 396 -11.84 -5.09 -25.35
N ALA A 397 -10.87 -4.37 -24.81
CA ALA A 397 -10.45 -4.57 -23.43
C ALA A 397 -11.53 -4.02 -22.46
N ILE A 398 -11.73 -4.70 -21.35
CA ILE A 398 -12.67 -4.33 -20.28
C ILE A 398 -11.92 -4.46 -18.96
N ALA A 399 -11.98 -3.41 -18.17
CA ALA A 399 -11.45 -3.45 -16.80
C ALA A 399 -12.38 -4.25 -15.87
N ASN A 400 -11.85 -4.74 -14.77
CA ASN A 400 -12.66 -5.39 -13.75
C ASN A 400 -13.69 -4.41 -13.18
N THR A 401 -14.93 -4.87 -13.04
CA THR A 401 -16.04 -4.10 -12.45
C THR A 401 -16.63 -4.76 -11.21
N ASN A 402 -16.18 -5.96 -10.88
CA ASN A 402 -16.62 -6.66 -9.70
C ASN A 402 -15.74 -6.28 -8.51
N VAL A 403 -16.41 -6.06 -7.38
CA VAL A 403 -15.71 -5.99 -6.10
C VAL A 403 -14.85 -7.24 -5.88
N LEU A 404 -13.85 -7.13 -5.03
CA LEU A 404 -12.84 -8.16 -4.85
C LEU A 404 -13.42 -9.53 -4.42
N GLN A 405 -14.59 -9.56 -3.77
CA GLN A 405 -15.28 -10.78 -3.35
C GLN A 405 -15.94 -11.57 -4.50
N GLY A 406 -16.07 -10.97 -5.68
CA GLY A 406 -16.62 -11.62 -6.88
C GLY A 406 -15.56 -12.28 -7.75
N SER A 407 -15.97 -12.76 -8.92
CA SER A 407 -15.07 -13.13 -10.01
C SER A 407 -14.42 -11.88 -10.60
N ASP A 408 -13.24 -12.02 -11.18
CA ASP A 408 -12.63 -10.97 -11.98
C ASP A 408 -13.31 -10.92 -13.35
N THR A 409 -13.93 -9.78 -13.68
CA THR A 409 -14.64 -9.59 -14.95
C THR A 409 -13.79 -8.95 -16.05
N ALA A 410 -12.50 -8.67 -15.77
CA ALA A 410 -11.61 -8.08 -16.73
C ALA A 410 -11.50 -8.92 -18.01
N GLN A 411 -11.40 -8.23 -19.16
CA GLN A 411 -11.11 -8.84 -20.44
C GLN A 411 -9.83 -8.21 -20.98
N LEU A 412 -8.69 -8.80 -20.59
CA LEU A 412 -7.40 -8.31 -21.05
C LEU A 412 -7.17 -8.71 -22.50
N ARG A 413 -6.69 -7.77 -23.30
CA ARG A 413 -6.47 -7.94 -24.75
C ARG A 413 -5.00 -7.84 -25.14
N ILE A 414 -4.13 -7.38 -24.23
CA ILE A 414 -2.68 -7.26 -24.44
C ILE A 414 -1.98 -8.28 -23.54
N VAL A 415 -1.10 -9.06 -24.13
CA VAL A 415 -0.32 -10.10 -23.45
C VAL A 415 1.17 -9.86 -23.71
N LEU A 416 1.94 -9.58 -22.67
CA LEU A 416 3.40 -9.59 -22.72
C LEU A 416 3.86 -11.05 -22.56
N ASP A 417 4.36 -11.64 -23.64
CA ASP A 417 4.65 -13.08 -23.70
C ASP A 417 6.14 -13.36 -23.88
N SER A 418 6.79 -13.83 -22.82
CA SER A 418 8.19 -14.24 -22.87
C SER A 418 8.39 -15.76 -22.98
N ARG A 419 7.31 -16.54 -23.11
CA ARG A 419 7.40 -18.01 -23.19
C ARG A 419 8.27 -18.49 -24.35
N ALA A 420 8.23 -17.78 -25.46
CA ALA A 420 9.04 -18.07 -26.66
C ALA A 420 10.00 -16.92 -27.01
N GLY A 421 10.02 -15.87 -26.21
CA GLY A 421 10.82 -14.66 -26.45
C GLY A 421 12.07 -14.58 -25.58
N GLY A 422 12.83 -13.50 -25.77
CA GLY A 422 13.97 -13.16 -24.93
C GLY A 422 13.57 -12.40 -23.67
N ARG A 423 14.56 -12.04 -22.87
CA ARG A 423 14.42 -11.32 -21.60
C ARG A 423 15.59 -10.39 -21.41
N PHE A 424 15.37 -9.31 -20.69
CA PHE A 424 16.44 -8.38 -20.35
C PHE A 424 17.25 -8.92 -19.16
N ALA A 425 18.56 -9.07 -19.34
CA ALA A 425 19.46 -9.52 -18.27
C ALA A 425 19.70 -8.40 -17.25
N LEU A 426 19.54 -8.70 -15.96
CA LEU A 426 19.71 -7.74 -14.85
C LEU A 426 21.10 -7.81 -14.20
N THR A 427 22.01 -8.63 -14.73
CA THR A 427 23.34 -8.93 -14.16
C THR A 427 24.20 -7.72 -13.84
N ASP A 428 24.01 -6.60 -14.55
CA ASP A 428 24.81 -5.38 -14.36
C ASP A 428 24.13 -4.36 -13.41
N TYR A 429 22.97 -4.70 -12.82
CA TYR A 429 22.10 -3.74 -12.15
C TYR A 429 21.82 -4.04 -10.68
N GLY A 430 22.77 -4.59 -9.96
CA GLY A 430 22.70 -4.70 -8.52
C GLY A 430 23.24 -6.00 -7.93
N ASP A 431 23.61 -5.94 -6.65
CA ASP A 431 23.98 -7.10 -5.85
C ASP A 431 22.72 -7.64 -5.17
N HIS A 432 22.06 -8.59 -5.81
CA HIS A 432 20.77 -9.15 -5.35
C HIS A 432 20.98 -10.39 -4.43
N GLY A 433 22.22 -10.79 -4.17
CA GLY A 433 22.52 -11.95 -3.36
C GLY A 433 22.17 -13.30 -4.02
N PHE A 434 21.62 -13.28 -5.22
CA PHE A 434 21.34 -14.42 -6.08
C PHE A 434 22.22 -14.30 -7.34
N GLY A 435 22.82 -15.35 -7.81
CA GLY A 435 23.88 -15.34 -8.82
C GLY A 435 23.51 -14.74 -10.18
N ASP A 436 24.45 -14.82 -11.14
CA ASP A 436 24.55 -14.12 -12.42
C ASP A 436 23.44 -14.37 -13.48
N SER A 437 22.23 -14.84 -13.13
CA SER A 437 21.23 -15.29 -14.10
C SER A 437 19.86 -14.61 -14.00
N GLU A 438 19.79 -13.42 -13.40
CA GLU A 438 18.51 -12.68 -13.25
C GLU A 438 18.10 -11.96 -14.51
N SER A 439 16.80 -11.98 -14.82
CA SER A 439 16.25 -11.36 -16.00
C SER A 439 14.82 -10.87 -15.78
N ALA A 440 14.40 -9.83 -16.50
CA ALA A 440 13.04 -9.29 -16.46
C ALA A 440 12.39 -9.28 -17.85
N ILE A 441 11.06 -9.42 -17.87
CA ILE A 441 10.27 -9.16 -19.07
C ILE A 441 10.24 -7.65 -19.31
N LEU A 442 9.89 -6.88 -18.28
CA LEU A 442 9.83 -5.42 -18.33
C LEU A 442 10.72 -4.81 -17.24
N PRO A 443 11.95 -4.39 -17.57
CA PRO A 443 12.86 -3.75 -16.63
C PRO A 443 12.60 -2.25 -16.53
N ILE A 444 12.66 -1.71 -15.30
CA ILE A 444 12.43 -0.29 -14.98
C ILE A 444 13.58 0.19 -14.11
N LEU A 445 14.27 1.25 -14.53
CA LEU A 445 15.45 1.78 -13.85
C LEU A 445 15.33 3.28 -13.60
N ASN A 446 15.50 3.70 -12.35
CA ASN A 446 15.52 5.12 -11.95
C ASN A 446 14.30 5.91 -12.49
N SER A 447 13.13 5.27 -12.56
CA SER A 447 11.88 5.84 -13.07
C SER A 447 10.95 6.18 -11.92
N ARG A 448 10.34 7.35 -11.96
CA ARG A 448 9.32 7.79 -11.00
C ARG A 448 7.92 7.66 -11.62
N ASN A 449 6.94 7.26 -10.81
CA ASN A 449 5.52 7.18 -11.22
C ASN A 449 5.29 6.33 -12.48
N PHE A 450 6.06 5.26 -12.67
CA PHE A 450 5.77 4.30 -13.74
C PHE A 450 4.43 3.60 -13.45
N THR A 451 3.59 3.44 -14.46
CA THR A 451 2.32 2.72 -14.30
C THR A 451 2.17 1.67 -15.41
N LEU A 452 1.94 0.42 -15.00
CA LEU A 452 1.50 -0.64 -15.89
C LEU A 452 0.08 -1.04 -15.51
N ARG A 453 -0.85 -1.01 -16.47
CA ARG A 453 -2.22 -1.44 -16.19
C ARG A 453 -2.85 -2.22 -17.33
N GLY A 454 -3.73 -3.15 -16.98
CA GLY A 454 -4.62 -3.81 -17.94
C GLY A 454 -3.92 -4.75 -18.92
N VAL A 455 -2.80 -5.36 -18.52
CA VAL A 455 -2.06 -6.32 -19.35
C VAL A 455 -1.96 -7.69 -18.67
N ALA A 456 -1.89 -8.74 -19.45
CA ALA A 456 -1.47 -10.06 -18.97
C ALA A 456 0.04 -10.23 -19.20
N VAL A 457 0.72 -10.87 -18.25
CA VAL A 457 2.16 -11.15 -18.33
C VAL A 457 2.35 -12.66 -18.19
N LEU A 458 2.91 -13.26 -19.24
CA LEU A 458 3.19 -14.68 -19.31
C LEU A 458 4.70 -14.90 -19.43
N SER A 459 5.28 -15.53 -18.41
CA SER A 459 6.70 -15.85 -18.40
C SER A 459 6.95 -17.30 -18.84
N ALA A 460 8.14 -17.55 -19.40
CA ALA A 460 8.63 -18.91 -19.54
C ALA A 460 8.84 -19.53 -18.13
N THR A 461 8.86 -20.84 -18.06
CA THR A 461 9.24 -21.54 -16.84
C THR A 461 10.66 -21.16 -16.48
N GLY A 462 10.83 -20.45 -15.35
CA GLY A 462 12.11 -20.19 -14.73
C GLY A 462 12.33 -21.17 -13.59
N GLY A 463 13.56 -21.59 -13.36
CA GLY A 463 13.95 -22.38 -12.21
C GLY A 463 14.52 -21.51 -11.09
N ASP A 464 14.86 -22.14 -10.01
CA ASP A 464 15.59 -21.60 -8.86
C ASP A 464 17.05 -22.08 -8.82
N SER A 465 17.53 -22.67 -9.91
CA SER A 465 18.89 -23.13 -10.03
C SER A 465 19.71 -22.24 -10.96
N ALA A 466 21.03 -22.25 -10.80
CA ALA A 466 21.96 -21.54 -11.68
C ALA A 466 21.85 -21.98 -13.17
N ALA A 467 21.19 -23.09 -13.46
CA ALA A 467 20.92 -23.57 -14.81
C ALA A 467 19.63 -23.00 -15.41
N ASP A 468 18.72 -22.52 -14.56
CA ASP A 468 17.43 -21.94 -14.95
C ASP A 468 17.38 -20.49 -14.45
N PRO A 469 17.39 -19.49 -15.35
CA PRO A 469 17.47 -18.10 -14.95
C PRO A 469 16.23 -17.65 -14.17
N PHE A 470 16.44 -16.85 -13.13
CA PHE A 470 15.37 -16.16 -12.44
C PHE A 470 14.67 -15.16 -13.37
N ILE A 471 13.36 -15.32 -13.54
CA ILE A 471 12.57 -14.50 -14.43
C ILE A 471 11.56 -13.69 -13.63
N TYR A 472 11.62 -12.39 -13.78
CA TYR A 472 10.66 -11.44 -13.19
C TYR A 472 9.72 -10.90 -14.27
N GLY A 473 8.45 -10.79 -13.96
CA GLY A 473 7.49 -10.11 -14.85
C GLY A 473 7.87 -8.64 -15.01
N LEU A 474 7.96 -7.92 -13.90
CA LEU A 474 8.52 -6.58 -13.79
C LEU A 474 9.67 -6.58 -12.81
N ALA A 475 10.73 -5.83 -13.11
CA ALA A 475 11.82 -5.57 -12.18
C ALA A 475 12.06 -4.06 -12.05
N LEU A 476 11.90 -3.55 -10.83
CA LEU A 476 12.24 -2.18 -10.48
C LEU A 476 13.65 -2.17 -9.90
N VAL A 477 14.49 -1.37 -10.50
CA VAL A 477 15.93 -1.30 -10.18
C VAL A 477 16.33 0.15 -9.91
N GLY A 478 17.33 0.36 -9.08
CA GLY A 478 17.84 1.69 -8.77
C GLY A 478 16.84 2.54 -7.97
N ALA A 479 16.78 3.82 -8.26
CA ALA A 479 15.89 4.77 -7.59
C ALA A 479 14.50 4.85 -8.28
N SER A 480 13.89 3.71 -8.59
CA SER A 480 12.53 3.69 -9.12
C SER A 480 11.51 3.92 -8.00
N THR A 481 10.70 4.97 -8.09
CA THR A 481 9.79 5.37 -7.02
C THR A 481 8.34 5.48 -7.50
N GLU A 482 7.40 5.22 -6.60
CA GLU A 482 5.95 5.39 -6.83
C GLU A 482 5.44 4.63 -8.07
N ALA A 483 6.02 3.45 -8.37
CA ALA A 483 5.54 2.62 -9.46
C ALA A 483 4.20 1.97 -9.11
N ARG A 484 3.31 1.83 -10.09
CA ARG A 484 1.97 1.25 -9.95
C ARG A 484 1.74 0.10 -10.91
N ILE A 485 1.27 -1.01 -10.40
CA ILE A 485 0.94 -2.22 -11.16
C ILE A 485 -0.53 -2.54 -10.88
N GLN A 486 -1.40 -2.28 -11.85
CA GLN A 486 -2.84 -2.19 -11.61
C GLN A 486 -3.64 -2.96 -12.68
N GLY A 487 -4.64 -3.75 -12.28
CA GLY A 487 -5.53 -4.47 -13.19
C GLY A 487 -4.83 -5.48 -14.10
N CYS A 488 -3.70 -6.02 -13.67
CA CYS A 488 -2.88 -6.94 -14.45
C CYS A 488 -3.10 -8.40 -14.05
N TRP A 489 -2.93 -9.31 -15.01
CA TRP A 489 -2.91 -10.74 -14.77
C TRP A 489 -1.51 -11.30 -14.98
N PHE A 490 -0.95 -11.93 -13.96
CA PHE A 490 0.34 -12.60 -14.03
C PHE A 490 0.13 -14.11 -14.00
N GLY A 491 0.69 -14.81 -14.98
CA GLY A 491 0.61 -16.27 -15.08
C GLY A 491 -0.72 -16.83 -15.62
N VAL A 492 -1.70 -15.98 -15.93
CA VAL A 492 -2.99 -16.37 -16.48
C VAL A 492 -3.12 -15.91 -17.93
N ASP A 493 -3.40 -16.83 -18.83
CA ASP A 493 -3.59 -16.56 -20.25
C ASP A 493 -5.03 -16.10 -20.52
N PRO A 494 -5.28 -14.88 -20.97
CA PRO A 494 -6.63 -14.39 -21.25
C PRO A 494 -7.40 -15.18 -22.30
N ALA A 495 -6.74 -15.92 -23.20
CA ALA A 495 -7.41 -16.80 -24.14
C ALA A 495 -7.86 -18.13 -23.47
N LYS A 496 -7.34 -18.45 -22.31
CA LYS A 496 -7.61 -19.68 -21.58
C LYS A 496 -7.68 -19.40 -20.07
N PRO A 497 -8.58 -18.55 -19.62
CA PRO A 497 -8.58 -18.04 -18.24
C PRO A 497 -8.86 -19.11 -17.17
N THR A 498 -9.37 -20.26 -17.57
CA THR A 498 -9.63 -21.41 -16.68
C THR A 498 -8.62 -22.53 -16.85
N ALA A 499 -7.59 -22.35 -17.69
CA ALA A 499 -6.60 -23.37 -17.93
C ALA A 499 -5.58 -23.41 -16.79
N LEU A 500 -5.48 -24.57 -16.17
CA LEU A 500 -4.39 -24.93 -15.28
C LEU A 500 -3.12 -25.13 -16.12
N GLY A 501 -1.97 -24.67 -15.64
CA GLY A 501 -0.74 -25.22 -16.16
C GLY A 501 0.24 -24.32 -16.90
N VAL A 502 0.21 -23.02 -16.65
CA VAL A 502 1.39 -22.21 -17.00
C VAL A 502 2.15 -21.93 -15.69
N ARG A 503 3.31 -22.55 -15.54
CA ARG A 503 4.27 -22.17 -14.51
C ARG A 503 4.72 -20.76 -14.85
N GLY A 504 4.55 -19.81 -13.92
CA GLY A 504 5.08 -18.46 -14.05
C GLY A 504 6.60 -18.41 -13.86
N GLY A 505 7.13 -17.21 -13.91
CA GLY A 505 8.53 -16.94 -13.56
C GLY A 505 8.78 -17.02 -12.04
N ARG A 506 9.94 -16.51 -11.60
CA ARG A 506 10.26 -16.44 -10.18
C ARG A 506 9.30 -15.51 -9.45
N ALA A 507 9.14 -14.26 -9.92
CA ALA A 507 8.15 -13.35 -9.36
C ALA A 507 7.41 -12.57 -10.44
N ALA A 508 6.16 -12.19 -10.13
CA ALA A 508 5.39 -11.29 -10.97
C ALA A 508 5.98 -9.89 -10.96
N VAL A 509 6.27 -9.38 -9.78
CA VAL A 509 6.86 -8.05 -9.55
C VAL A 509 8.04 -8.20 -8.60
N ALA A 510 9.16 -7.59 -8.95
CA ALA A 510 10.33 -7.51 -8.09
C ALA A 510 10.82 -6.07 -7.97
N SER A 511 11.28 -5.69 -6.79
CA SER A 511 11.97 -4.43 -6.57
C SER A 511 13.30 -4.70 -5.88
N PHE A 512 14.37 -4.14 -6.43
CA PHE A 512 15.73 -4.42 -6.01
C PHE A 512 16.41 -3.19 -5.46
N LYS A 513 17.31 -3.41 -4.52
CA LYS A 513 18.22 -2.42 -4.02
C LYS A 513 19.50 -2.41 -4.87
N TRP A 514 19.83 -1.29 -5.48
CA TRP A 514 21.06 -1.17 -6.29
C TRP A 514 22.33 -1.10 -5.44
N ASP A 515 22.33 -0.27 -4.43
CA ASP A 515 23.42 -0.14 -3.47
C ASP A 515 22.90 0.23 -2.08
N ASN A 516 23.81 0.46 -1.13
CA ASN A 516 23.41 0.77 0.23
C ASN A 516 22.69 2.12 0.40
N ASN A 517 22.66 2.98 -0.62
CA ASN A 517 22.15 4.34 -0.56
C ASN A 517 21.02 4.66 -1.53
N ILE A 518 20.80 3.81 -2.57
CA ILE A 518 19.78 4.03 -3.60
C ILE A 518 18.76 2.92 -3.52
N THR A 519 17.54 3.26 -3.14
CA THR A 519 16.43 2.30 -3.03
C THR A 519 15.24 2.77 -3.84
N SER A 520 14.60 1.86 -4.55
CA SER A 520 13.23 2.09 -4.99
C SER A 520 12.33 2.29 -3.76
N GLU A 521 11.26 3.05 -3.86
CA GLU A 521 10.28 3.22 -2.78
C GLU A 521 8.87 3.45 -3.31
N GLY A 522 7.86 3.24 -2.49
CA GLY A 522 6.48 3.60 -2.78
C GLY A 522 5.82 2.73 -3.86
N LEU A 523 6.29 1.50 -4.08
CA LEU A 523 5.67 0.57 -5.03
C LEU A 523 4.23 0.25 -4.61
N VAL A 524 3.29 0.37 -5.55
CA VAL A 524 1.89 -0.04 -5.39
C VAL A 524 1.62 -1.25 -6.29
N VAL A 525 1.17 -2.35 -5.71
CA VAL A 525 0.67 -3.52 -6.42
C VAL A 525 -0.80 -3.72 -6.06
N GLY A 526 -1.69 -3.47 -7.00
CA GLY A 526 -3.13 -3.43 -6.81
C GLY A 526 -3.68 -2.02 -6.68
N THR A 527 -4.68 -1.83 -5.83
CA THR A 527 -5.30 -0.53 -5.62
C THR A 527 -4.43 0.42 -4.80
N ASP A 528 -4.40 1.68 -5.20
CA ASP A 528 -3.85 2.77 -4.40
C ASP A 528 -4.92 3.49 -3.57
N SER A 529 -6.18 3.07 -3.72
CA SER A 529 -7.35 3.59 -3.00
C SER A 529 -7.56 5.09 -3.20
N ASP A 530 -7.23 5.59 -4.37
CA ASP A 530 -7.38 7.02 -4.67
C ASP A 530 -8.81 7.42 -5.07
N GLY A 531 -9.75 6.44 -5.10
CA GLY A 531 -11.15 6.64 -5.47
C GLY A 531 -11.39 6.68 -6.99
N PHE A 532 -10.37 6.45 -7.82
CA PHE A 532 -10.47 6.53 -9.28
C PHE A 532 -10.20 5.20 -10.00
N GLY A 533 -11.07 4.25 -9.81
CA GLY A 533 -10.99 2.97 -10.51
C GLY A 533 -10.43 1.84 -9.67
N ASP A 534 -10.45 1.97 -8.36
CA ASP A 534 -9.89 1.03 -7.40
C ASP A 534 -10.26 -0.42 -7.69
N VAL A 535 -11.51 -0.69 -8.09
CA VAL A 535 -11.96 -2.03 -8.47
C VAL A 535 -11.28 -2.54 -9.75
N ALA A 536 -10.94 -1.64 -10.67
CA ALA A 536 -10.25 -1.98 -11.93
C ALA A 536 -8.75 -2.22 -11.73
N GLU A 537 -8.22 -1.86 -10.57
CA GLU A 537 -6.80 -1.94 -10.23
C GLU A 537 -6.39 -3.28 -9.62
N HIS A 538 -7.35 -4.10 -9.20
CA HIS A 538 -7.10 -5.40 -8.61
C HIS A 538 -6.30 -6.31 -9.56
N ASN A 539 -5.16 -6.81 -9.10
CA ASN A 539 -4.36 -7.77 -9.88
C ASN A 539 -4.73 -9.21 -9.56
N LEU A 540 -4.47 -10.07 -10.54
CA LEU A 540 -4.50 -11.52 -10.40
C LEU A 540 -3.08 -12.05 -10.59
N ILE A 541 -2.50 -12.65 -9.55
CA ILE A 541 -1.12 -13.15 -9.54
C ILE A 541 -1.15 -14.65 -9.25
N THR A 542 -0.91 -15.46 -10.26
CA THR A 542 -1.16 -16.90 -10.19
C THR A 542 0.01 -17.68 -10.80
N GLY A 543 0.38 -18.79 -10.16
CA GLY A 543 1.38 -19.71 -10.69
C GLY A 543 2.81 -19.21 -10.64
N GLN A 544 3.11 -18.18 -9.87
CA GLN A 544 4.47 -17.68 -9.65
C GLN A 544 5.15 -18.44 -8.50
N LEU A 545 6.48 -18.54 -8.52
CA LEU A 545 7.25 -19.10 -7.41
C LEU A 545 7.17 -18.17 -6.20
N LEU A 546 7.52 -16.91 -6.41
CA LEU A 546 7.23 -15.78 -5.54
C LEU A 546 6.20 -14.90 -6.26
N ALA A 547 5.15 -14.44 -5.62
CA ALA A 547 4.27 -13.51 -6.29
C ALA A 547 4.92 -12.12 -6.35
N ILE A 548 5.49 -11.65 -5.24
CA ILE A 548 6.13 -10.33 -5.14
C ILE A 548 7.44 -10.47 -4.35
N HIS A 549 8.53 -9.95 -4.90
CA HIS A 549 9.82 -9.83 -4.23
C HIS A 549 10.13 -8.36 -3.96
N LEU A 550 10.39 -8.00 -2.68
CA LEU A 550 10.56 -6.61 -2.25
C LEU A 550 11.87 -6.39 -1.50
N GLU A 551 12.61 -5.40 -1.91
CA GLU A 551 13.72 -4.83 -1.14
C GLU A 551 13.54 -3.33 -0.85
N THR A 552 12.31 -2.82 -0.97
CA THR A 552 11.99 -1.39 -1.00
C THR A 552 11.03 -0.99 0.11
N PRO A 553 11.22 0.19 0.72
CA PRO A 553 10.31 0.70 1.74
C PRO A 553 9.02 1.29 1.14
N ASN A 554 8.03 1.52 2.01
CA ASN A 554 6.79 2.20 1.70
C ASN A 554 5.96 1.53 0.59
N ALA A 555 6.10 0.21 0.41
CA ALA A 555 5.29 -0.51 -0.57
C ALA A 555 3.85 -0.73 -0.06
N ARG A 556 2.88 -0.62 -0.98
CA ARG A 556 1.47 -0.94 -0.76
C ARG A 556 1.09 -2.14 -1.62
N ILE A 557 0.63 -3.20 -0.99
CA ILE A 557 0.13 -4.42 -1.64
C ILE A 557 -1.32 -4.61 -1.22
N SER A 558 -2.25 -4.14 -2.04
CA SER A 558 -3.67 -4.04 -1.68
C SER A 558 -4.55 -4.47 -2.84
N GLY A 559 -5.63 -5.20 -2.56
CA GLY A 559 -6.63 -5.56 -3.56
C GLY A 559 -6.17 -6.62 -4.56
N ASN A 560 -5.31 -7.55 -4.17
CA ASN A 560 -4.81 -8.59 -5.06
C ASN A 560 -5.40 -9.96 -4.74
N ARG A 561 -5.43 -10.81 -5.76
CA ARG A 561 -5.75 -12.23 -5.65
C ARG A 561 -4.51 -13.05 -5.99
N PHE A 562 -4.03 -13.81 -5.02
CA PHE A 562 -2.89 -14.70 -5.16
C PHE A 562 -3.36 -16.13 -5.33
N ASN A 563 -2.97 -16.77 -6.44
CA ASN A 563 -3.30 -18.15 -6.78
C ASN A 563 -4.80 -18.46 -6.96
N TYR A 564 -5.52 -17.50 -7.52
CA TYR A 564 -6.87 -17.68 -8.03
C TYR A 564 -6.90 -17.60 -9.56
N LEU A 565 -7.98 -18.13 -10.14
CA LEU A 565 -8.35 -17.91 -11.54
C LEU A 565 -9.40 -16.80 -11.64
N PRO A 566 -9.62 -16.20 -12.81
CA PRO A 566 -10.57 -15.09 -12.96
C PRO A 566 -12.00 -15.41 -12.53
N ASP A 567 -12.42 -16.67 -12.65
CA ASP A 567 -13.74 -17.13 -12.20
C ASP A 567 -13.87 -17.28 -10.68
N GLY A 568 -12.81 -16.98 -9.94
CA GLY A 568 -12.75 -17.12 -8.48
C GLY A 568 -12.40 -18.52 -8.01
N SER A 569 -12.19 -19.47 -8.91
CA SER A 569 -11.69 -20.80 -8.57
C SER A 569 -10.21 -20.75 -8.17
N ILE A 570 -9.77 -21.77 -7.46
CA ILE A 570 -8.41 -21.88 -6.95
C ILE A 570 -7.50 -22.43 -8.04
N PHE A 571 -6.31 -21.89 -8.17
CA PHE A 571 -5.24 -22.50 -8.93
C PHE A 571 -4.64 -23.67 -8.15
N ASP A 572 -4.76 -24.89 -8.69
CA ASP A 572 -4.27 -26.11 -8.04
C ASP A 572 -2.89 -26.48 -8.57
N TYR A 573 -1.87 -26.19 -7.80
CA TYR A 573 -0.47 -26.54 -8.14
C TYR A 573 -0.22 -28.03 -8.33
N SER A 574 -0.99 -28.90 -7.66
CA SER A 574 -0.82 -30.35 -7.80
C SER A 574 -1.11 -30.87 -9.20
N GLN A 575 -1.83 -30.09 -10.00
CA GLN A 575 -2.16 -30.42 -11.39
C GLN A 575 -1.07 -30.01 -12.38
N VAL A 576 -0.04 -29.29 -11.94
CA VAL A 576 1.05 -28.84 -12.81
C VAL A 576 2.18 -29.86 -12.77
N ALA A 577 2.33 -30.61 -13.88
CA ALA A 577 3.38 -31.63 -13.98
C ALA A 577 4.79 -31.03 -13.80
N GLY A 578 5.58 -31.60 -12.90
CA GLY A 578 6.95 -31.16 -12.60
C GLY A 578 7.06 -30.01 -11.60
N TYR A 579 5.96 -29.52 -11.05
CA TYR A 579 5.97 -28.40 -10.12
C TYR A 579 6.44 -28.79 -8.71
N LEU A 580 6.31 -30.05 -8.32
CA LEU A 580 6.54 -30.52 -6.94
C LEU A 580 7.95 -31.07 -6.70
N GLY A 581 8.89 -30.90 -7.65
CA GLY A 581 10.18 -31.61 -7.54
C GLY A 581 11.19 -31.04 -6.56
N ASP A 582 11.36 -29.73 -6.51
CA ASP A 582 12.52 -29.11 -5.83
C ASP A 582 12.24 -27.75 -5.16
N PHE A 583 10.99 -27.35 -4.92
CA PHE A 583 10.67 -26.01 -4.40
C PHE A 583 10.34 -26.07 -2.91
N THR A 584 11.27 -25.65 -2.09
CA THR A 584 11.11 -25.52 -0.64
C THR A 584 10.67 -24.11 -0.23
N ASP A 585 10.67 -23.12 -1.15
CA ASP A 585 10.55 -21.70 -0.82
C ASP A 585 9.52 -21.00 -1.71
N MET A 586 8.23 -21.40 -1.66
CA MET A 586 7.16 -20.63 -2.29
C MET A 586 6.53 -19.68 -1.29
N GLU A 587 6.57 -18.40 -1.62
CA GLU A 587 6.02 -17.33 -0.81
C GLU A 587 5.16 -16.41 -1.67
N ALA A 588 4.09 -15.86 -1.10
CA ALA A 588 3.36 -14.85 -1.83
C ALA A 588 4.15 -13.53 -1.84
N ILE A 589 4.75 -13.17 -0.71
CA ILE A 589 5.50 -11.93 -0.57
C ILE A 589 6.82 -12.24 0.13
N GLU A 590 7.91 -12.10 -0.61
CA GLU A 590 9.26 -12.15 -0.06
C GLU A 590 9.74 -10.72 0.19
N ASN A 591 10.10 -10.41 1.43
CA ASN A 591 10.62 -9.10 1.79
C ASN A 591 12.06 -9.18 2.28
N GLY A 592 12.99 -8.75 1.44
CA GLY A 592 14.40 -8.68 1.80
C GLY A 592 14.75 -7.52 2.74
N ARG A 593 14.17 -6.31 2.55
CA ARG A 593 14.59 -5.08 3.27
C ARG A 593 13.52 -3.98 3.34
N GLY A 594 12.27 -4.25 3.00
CA GLY A 594 11.22 -3.24 2.97
C GLY A 594 10.78 -2.82 4.38
N HIS A 595 10.78 -1.52 4.62
CA HIS A 595 10.23 -0.90 5.84
C HIS A 595 8.92 -0.20 5.51
N TYR A 596 8.06 -0.01 6.50
CA TYR A 596 6.79 0.75 6.38
C TYR A 596 5.89 0.25 5.24
N MET A 597 5.80 -1.06 5.11
CA MET A 597 4.97 -1.70 4.09
C MET A 597 3.55 -1.90 4.60
N LEU A 598 2.59 -1.71 3.70
CA LEU A 598 1.19 -2.07 3.91
C LEU A 598 0.82 -3.27 3.04
N ILE A 599 0.35 -4.33 3.67
CA ILE A 599 -0.19 -5.52 3.01
C ILE A 599 -1.65 -5.65 3.44
N GLY A 600 -2.57 -5.26 2.56
CA GLY A 600 -4.01 -5.23 2.82
C GLY A 600 -4.57 -3.83 2.98
N THR A 601 -5.44 -3.63 3.97
CA THR A 601 -6.08 -2.34 4.25
C THR A 601 -5.27 -1.47 5.21
N ASP A 602 -5.36 -0.16 5.02
CA ASP A 602 -4.81 0.82 5.98
C ASP A 602 -5.78 1.14 7.13
N GLY A 603 -7.06 0.76 7.00
CA GLY A 603 -8.05 0.88 8.05
C GLY A 603 -8.60 2.30 8.22
N ASP A 604 -8.48 3.13 7.19
CA ASP A 604 -8.94 4.52 7.25
C ASP A 604 -10.45 4.68 7.10
N GLY A 605 -11.18 3.58 6.82
CA GLY A 605 -12.63 3.55 6.60
C GLY A 605 -13.02 3.76 5.15
N ILE A 606 -12.05 3.95 4.25
CA ILE A 606 -12.28 4.24 2.85
C ILE A 606 -11.85 3.04 2.02
N ASN A 607 -12.75 2.47 1.26
CA ASN A 607 -12.45 1.36 0.34
C ASN A 607 -11.81 0.11 0.98
N ASP A 608 -11.67 0.04 2.30
CA ASP A 608 -11.00 -1.03 3.07
C ASP A 608 -11.37 -2.45 2.60
N ALA A 609 -12.62 -2.65 2.21
CA ALA A 609 -13.11 -3.96 1.74
C ALA A 609 -12.46 -4.39 0.41
N ASN A 610 -12.11 -3.43 -0.47
CA ASN A 610 -11.46 -3.66 -1.76
C ASN A 610 -9.94 -3.67 -1.67
N GLU A 611 -9.37 -3.21 -0.57
CA GLU A 611 -7.93 -3.25 -0.30
C GLU A 611 -7.47 -4.63 0.17
N ARG A 612 -8.39 -5.45 0.64
CA ARG A 612 -8.13 -6.81 1.09
C ARG A 612 -7.41 -7.64 0.04
N ASN A 613 -6.31 -8.29 0.39
CA ASN A 613 -5.77 -9.34 -0.45
C ASN A 613 -6.42 -10.69 -0.14
N TYR A 614 -6.58 -11.51 -1.15
CA TYR A 614 -7.00 -12.89 -1.03
C TYR A 614 -5.83 -13.81 -1.36
N PHE A 615 -5.42 -14.60 -0.39
CA PHE A 615 -4.37 -15.60 -0.54
C PHE A 615 -5.00 -16.98 -0.68
N GLY A 616 -4.92 -17.53 -1.88
CA GLY A 616 -5.28 -18.90 -2.19
C GLY A 616 -4.22 -19.91 -1.69
N PRO A 617 -4.39 -21.19 -2.01
CA PRO A 617 -3.44 -22.21 -1.57
C PRO A 617 -2.05 -21.93 -2.16
N LEU A 618 -1.10 -21.78 -1.25
CA LEU A 618 0.32 -21.80 -1.56
C LEU A 618 0.81 -23.20 -1.25
N SER A 619 1.71 -23.74 -2.06
CA SER A 619 2.19 -25.10 -1.85
C SER A 619 3.17 -25.23 -0.68
N TYR A 620 3.60 -24.07 -0.07
CA TYR A 620 4.70 -24.05 0.87
C TYR A 620 4.54 -23.06 2.04
N GLU A 621 5.60 -22.85 2.79
CA GLU A 621 5.67 -22.61 4.22
C GLU A 621 5.15 -21.25 4.70
N VAL A 622 5.24 -20.17 3.93
CA VAL A 622 4.99 -18.80 4.44
C VAL A 622 4.24 -17.94 3.42
N VAL A 623 3.27 -17.14 3.87
CA VAL A 623 2.60 -16.16 3.01
C VAL A 623 3.46 -14.91 2.82
N ALA A 624 4.05 -14.39 3.90
CA ALA A 624 4.95 -13.24 3.86
C ALA A 624 6.22 -13.53 4.67
N GLU A 625 7.36 -13.63 4.01
CA GLU A 625 8.63 -13.84 4.66
C GLU A 625 9.43 -12.54 4.75
N PHE A 626 9.99 -12.27 5.94
CA PHE A 626 10.87 -11.13 6.19
C PHE A 626 12.29 -11.63 6.43
N TRP A 627 13.08 -11.68 5.38
CA TRP A 627 14.47 -12.17 5.41
C TRP A 627 15.41 -11.30 6.25
N ARG A 628 15.09 -10.04 6.43
CA ARG A 628 15.86 -9.08 7.21
C ARG A 628 14.95 -8.30 8.16
N THR A 629 15.56 -7.49 9.00
CA THR A 629 14.81 -6.59 9.86
C THR A 629 13.94 -5.65 9.03
N ALA A 630 12.63 -5.70 9.26
CA ALA A 630 11.65 -4.80 8.67
C ALA A 630 10.88 -4.08 9.77
N THR A 631 10.76 -2.76 9.68
CA THR A 631 10.08 -1.94 10.68
C THR A 631 8.83 -1.30 10.10
N GLY A 632 7.79 -1.12 10.93
CA GLY A 632 6.55 -0.45 10.54
C GLY A 632 5.71 -1.22 9.52
N VAL A 633 5.83 -2.53 9.45
CA VAL A 633 5.04 -3.36 8.53
C VAL A 633 3.65 -3.57 9.07
N VAL A 634 2.64 -3.40 8.21
CA VAL A 634 1.23 -3.64 8.51
C VAL A 634 0.71 -4.76 7.62
N LEU A 635 0.13 -5.79 8.24
CA LEU A 635 -0.57 -6.89 7.60
C LEU A 635 -2.00 -6.90 8.14
N ALA A 636 -2.92 -6.23 7.46
CA ALA A 636 -4.27 -6.00 7.94
C ALA A 636 -5.34 -6.29 6.89
N GLY A 637 -6.51 -6.74 7.33
CA GLY A 637 -7.69 -6.92 6.48
C GLY A 637 -7.61 -8.05 5.45
N ASN A 638 -6.56 -8.87 5.42
CA ASN A 638 -6.38 -9.90 4.41
C ASN A 638 -7.21 -11.15 4.67
N SER A 639 -7.37 -11.96 3.64
CA SER A 639 -8.13 -13.22 3.69
C SER A 639 -7.24 -14.39 3.27
N PHE A 640 -7.05 -15.34 4.17
CA PHE A 640 -6.22 -16.53 3.97
C PHE A 640 -7.09 -17.79 4.08
N GLY A 641 -7.08 -18.61 3.03
CA GLY A 641 -7.84 -19.85 3.00
C GLY A 641 -9.35 -19.70 2.82
N TYR A 642 -9.82 -18.49 2.53
CA TYR A 642 -11.22 -18.22 2.19
C TYR A 642 -11.34 -17.84 0.71
N GLY A 643 -12.38 -18.34 0.03
CA GLY A 643 -12.73 -17.86 -1.29
C GLY A 643 -13.35 -16.47 -1.26
N PRO A 644 -13.40 -15.81 -2.42
CA PRO A 644 -14.04 -14.51 -2.54
C PRO A 644 -15.51 -14.49 -2.07
N SER A 645 -16.21 -15.63 -2.16
CA SER A 645 -17.57 -15.79 -1.65
C SER A 645 -17.67 -15.99 -0.13
N GLY A 646 -16.56 -15.94 0.60
CA GLY A 646 -16.51 -16.18 2.04
C GLY A 646 -16.56 -17.66 2.44
N SER A 647 -16.55 -18.57 1.47
CA SER A 647 -16.47 -20.01 1.75
C SER A 647 -15.05 -20.40 2.14
N VAL A 648 -14.89 -21.31 3.09
CA VAL A 648 -13.60 -21.93 3.38
C VAL A 648 -13.22 -22.81 2.19
N LEU A 649 -12.12 -22.49 1.51
CA LEU A 649 -11.76 -23.12 0.26
C LEU A 649 -10.89 -24.33 0.40
N PHE A 650 -10.02 -24.39 1.41
CA PHE A 650 -9.11 -25.50 1.50
C PHE A 650 -8.63 -25.77 2.93
N LYS A 651 -8.31 -27.04 3.14
CA LYS A 651 -7.36 -27.48 4.14
C LYS A 651 -6.05 -27.71 3.44
N ASN A 652 -5.04 -26.94 3.77
CA ASN A 652 -3.73 -27.23 3.25
C ASN A 652 -3.17 -28.46 3.99
N PRO A 653 -2.74 -29.49 3.28
CA PRO A 653 -2.06 -30.62 3.90
C PRO A 653 -0.68 -30.25 4.46
N THR A 654 -0.11 -29.12 4.01
CA THR A 654 1.17 -28.61 4.47
C THR A 654 0.94 -27.37 5.35
N PRO A 655 1.55 -27.30 6.54
CA PRO A 655 1.38 -26.14 7.42
C PRO A 655 1.96 -24.89 6.76
N ILE A 656 1.11 -23.90 6.47
CA ILE A 656 1.52 -22.59 5.99
C ILE A 656 1.56 -21.64 7.17
N SER A 657 2.70 -21.02 7.40
CA SER A 657 2.82 -19.89 8.33
C SER A 657 2.33 -18.60 7.68
N LEU A 658 1.72 -17.73 8.47
CA LEU A 658 1.33 -16.40 8.02
C LEU A 658 2.59 -15.57 7.70
N THR A 659 3.55 -15.60 8.60
CA THR A 659 4.76 -14.78 8.46
C THR A 659 5.95 -15.35 9.22
N THR A 660 7.13 -15.05 8.72
CA THR A 660 8.42 -15.23 9.38
C THR A 660 9.00 -13.87 9.74
N VAL A 661 9.43 -13.67 10.98
CA VAL A 661 9.88 -12.38 11.50
C VAL A 661 11.27 -12.49 12.12
N ARG A 662 12.12 -11.50 11.86
CA ARG A 662 13.48 -11.40 12.42
C ARG A 662 13.54 -10.43 13.61
N SER A 663 14.57 -10.58 14.43
CA SER A 663 14.89 -9.65 15.54
C SER A 663 14.88 -8.20 15.07
N TYR A 664 14.51 -7.28 15.95
CA TYR A 664 14.35 -5.84 15.70
C TYR A 664 13.23 -5.46 14.72
N SER A 665 12.50 -6.41 14.15
CA SER A 665 11.36 -6.11 13.28
C SER A 665 10.17 -5.60 14.08
N THR A 666 9.38 -4.72 13.47
CA THR A 666 8.07 -4.31 14.00
C THR A 666 7.00 -4.64 12.96
N LEU A 667 6.03 -5.43 13.38
CA LEU A 667 4.95 -5.92 12.53
C LEU A 667 3.61 -5.77 13.26
N ARG A 668 2.63 -5.15 12.62
CA ARG A 668 1.23 -5.19 13.03
C ARG A 668 0.49 -6.22 12.18
N VAL A 669 -0.20 -7.13 12.82
CA VAL A 669 -1.08 -8.13 12.19
C VAL A 669 -2.50 -7.91 12.75
N GLY A 670 -3.39 -7.41 11.90
CA GLY A 670 -4.76 -7.07 12.25
C GLY A 670 -4.93 -5.61 12.69
N SER A 671 -6.00 -5.34 13.47
CA SER A 671 -6.40 -3.99 13.86
C SER A 671 -5.49 -3.37 14.92
N ASP A 672 -5.33 -2.06 14.85
CA ASP A 672 -4.74 -1.26 15.93
C ASP A 672 -5.79 -0.71 16.90
N PHE A 673 -7.07 -0.85 16.56
CA PHE A 673 -8.22 -0.32 17.29
C PHE A 673 -8.17 1.21 17.47
N SER A 674 -7.66 1.92 16.48
CA SER A 674 -7.57 3.38 16.50
C SER A 674 -8.74 4.06 15.80
N GLY A 675 -9.46 3.34 14.94
CA GLY A 675 -10.56 3.82 14.11
C GLY A 675 -11.96 3.57 14.70
N PRO A 676 -13.01 3.85 13.93
CA PRO A 676 -14.36 3.37 14.22
C PRO A 676 -14.42 1.84 14.25
N ALA A 677 -15.31 1.27 15.06
CA ALA A 677 -15.40 -0.20 15.20
C ALA A 677 -15.66 -0.96 13.88
N GLU A 678 -16.23 -0.28 12.89
CA GLU A 678 -16.49 -0.83 11.55
C GLU A 678 -15.20 -0.95 10.74
N SER A 679 -14.34 0.06 10.77
CA SER A 679 -13.00 0.03 10.15
C SER A 679 -12.08 -0.96 10.86
N ASP A 680 -12.06 -0.96 12.19
CA ASP A 680 -11.31 -1.95 12.99
C ASP A 680 -11.68 -3.40 12.60
N ALA A 681 -12.96 -3.65 12.32
CA ALA A 681 -13.42 -4.96 11.86
C ALA A 681 -12.94 -5.31 10.44
N LEU A 682 -12.72 -4.31 9.59
CA LEU A 682 -12.18 -4.50 8.24
C LEU A 682 -10.67 -4.73 8.26
N GLU A 683 -9.94 -4.16 9.22
CA GLU A 683 -8.52 -4.45 9.44
C GLU A 683 -8.24 -5.89 9.92
N ALA A 684 -9.26 -6.59 10.42
CA ALA A 684 -9.12 -7.97 10.86
C ALA A 684 -8.71 -8.90 9.71
N ASN A 685 -7.56 -9.56 9.82
CA ASN A 685 -7.25 -10.66 8.92
C ASN A 685 -8.16 -11.86 9.22
N LYS A 686 -8.59 -12.54 8.16
CA LYS A 686 -9.38 -13.78 8.26
C LYS A 686 -8.49 -14.96 7.88
N LEU A 687 -8.22 -15.83 8.83
CA LEU A 687 -7.32 -16.97 8.67
C LEU A 687 -8.06 -18.28 8.86
N SER A 688 -8.04 -19.13 7.84
CA SER A 688 -8.59 -20.48 7.90
C SER A 688 -7.73 -21.50 7.15
N GLY A 689 -7.63 -22.70 7.68
CA GLY A 689 -6.84 -23.77 7.06
C GLY A 689 -5.33 -23.55 7.11
N MET A 690 -4.86 -22.57 7.87
CA MET A 690 -3.43 -22.30 8.08
C MET A 690 -2.81 -23.38 8.97
N GLY A 691 -1.52 -23.59 8.79
CA GLY A 691 -0.75 -24.48 9.65
C GLY A 691 -0.31 -23.83 10.96
N ALA A 692 0.43 -24.54 11.75
CA ALA A 692 1.16 -24.00 12.88
C ALA A 692 2.65 -24.01 12.57
N PRO A 693 3.37 -23.02 13.05
CA PRO A 693 2.89 -21.81 13.72
C PRO A 693 2.39 -20.75 12.71
N LEU A 694 1.48 -19.88 13.12
CA LEU A 694 1.07 -18.73 12.30
C LEU A 694 2.23 -17.75 12.13
N ILE A 695 3.01 -17.52 13.17
CA ILE A 695 4.17 -16.63 13.17
C ILE A 695 5.42 -17.41 13.56
N ARG A 696 6.41 -17.38 12.69
CA ARG A 696 7.75 -17.94 12.93
C ARG A 696 8.73 -16.83 13.26
N PHE A 697 9.46 -17.00 14.33
CA PHE A 697 10.54 -16.10 14.73
C PHE A 697 11.87 -16.71 14.34
N HIS A 698 12.58 -16.06 13.41
CA HIS A 698 13.95 -16.43 13.04
C HIS A 698 14.96 -15.57 13.81
N GLY A 699 15.81 -16.22 14.59
CA GLY A 699 16.95 -15.57 15.22
C GLY A 699 18.00 -15.19 14.18
N SER A 700 18.50 -13.97 14.22
CA SER A 700 19.76 -13.64 13.56
C SER A 700 20.92 -14.38 14.26
N ASN A 701 21.87 -14.91 13.49
CA ASN A 701 23.05 -15.59 14.03
C ASN A 701 23.80 -14.69 15.03
N GLY A 702 23.59 -14.92 16.32
CA GLY A 702 24.57 -14.56 17.32
C GLY A 702 24.28 -13.47 18.34
N SER A 703 23.27 -12.61 18.23
CA SER A 703 22.96 -11.65 19.29
C SER A 703 21.51 -11.20 19.25
N ALA A 704 20.68 -11.85 20.02
CA ALA A 704 19.29 -11.43 20.19
C ALA A 704 19.21 -10.40 21.33
N ASP A 705 19.64 -9.19 21.08
CA ASP A 705 19.57 -8.14 22.09
C ASP A 705 18.18 -7.48 22.16
N GLN A 706 17.34 -7.64 21.11
CA GLN A 706 15.99 -7.11 21.08
C GLN A 706 15.01 -8.07 20.38
N PRO A 707 13.80 -8.29 20.94
CA PRO A 707 12.79 -9.14 20.33
C PRO A 707 12.23 -8.49 19.07
N ALA A 708 11.70 -9.33 18.16
CA ALA A 708 10.75 -8.85 17.17
C ALA A 708 9.49 -8.36 17.89
N ARG A 709 8.98 -7.20 17.49
CA ARG A 709 7.78 -6.61 18.07
C ARG A 709 6.60 -6.89 17.16
N VAL A 710 5.85 -7.93 17.50
CA VAL A 710 4.68 -8.35 16.72
C VAL A 710 3.41 -8.03 17.51
N VAL A 711 2.62 -7.13 16.95
CA VAL A 711 1.26 -6.85 17.39
C VAL A 711 0.32 -7.76 16.63
N PHE A 712 -0.42 -8.62 17.32
CA PHE A 712 -1.38 -9.54 16.72
C PHE A 712 -2.75 -9.39 17.37
N ARG A 713 -3.62 -8.60 16.77
CA ARG A 713 -4.85 -8.16 17.42
C ARG A 713 -6.04 -8.16 16.44
N GLY A 714 -7.24 -8.38 16.97
CA GLY A 714 -8.48 -8.26 16.20
C GLY A 714 -8.70 -9.32 15.11
N ASN A 715 -7.75 -10.23 14.86
CA ASN A 715 -7.85 -11.20 13.78
C ASN A 715 -8.92 -12.27 14.03
N VAL A 716 -9.52 -12.77 12.96
CA VAL A 716 -10.49 -13.87 12.95
C VAL A 716 -9.79 -15.17 12.57
N LEU A 717 -9.70 -16.10 13.49
CA LEU A 717 -9.06 -17.40 13.30
C LEU A 717 -10.08 -18.51 13.42
N SER A 718 -10.19 -19.35 12.41
CA SER A 718 -11.11 -20.47 12.40
C SER A 718 -10.55 -21.66 11.62
N GLY A 719 -10.66 -22.86 12.20
CA GLY A 719 -10.28 -24.09 11.51
C GLY A 719 -8.81 -24.19 11.11
N ASN A 720 -7.90 -23.45 11.74
CA ASN A 720 -6.47 -23.57 11.49
C ASN A 720 -5.92 -24.85 12.14
N VAL A 721 -4.96 -25.49 11.46
CA VAL A 721 -4.40 -26.74 11.88
C VAL A 721 -3.06 -26.50 12.56
N GLY A 722 -2.97 -26.77 13.84
CA GLY A 722 -1.69 -26.72 14.55
C GLY A 722 -1.77 -26.20 15.98
N SER A 723 -0.75 -26.55 16.77
CA SER A 723 -0.80 -26.47 18.22
C SER A 723 -0.39 -25.13 18.80
N ALA A 724 0.29 -24.28 18.05
CA ALA A 724 0.79 -23.00 18.58
C ALA A 724 0.65 -21.88 17.54
N PRO A 725 0.02 -20.75 17.91
CA PRO A 725 0.00 -19.58 17.02
C PRO A 725 1.41 -18.99 16.82
N TRP A 726 2.35 -19.26 17.71
CA TRP A 726 3.72 -18.77 17.65
C TRP A 726 4.74 -19.92 17.77
N ASP A 727 5.83 -19.88 17.04
CA ASP A 727 6.98 -20.79 17.21
C ASP A 727 8.31 -20.05 17.12
N VAL A 728 9.28 -20.54 17.87
CA VAL A 728 10.67 -20.07 17.85
C VAL A 728 11.54 -21.16 17.26
N SER A 729 11.77 -21.10 15.96
CA SER A 729 12.44 -22.15 15.20
C SER A 729 13.95 -22.29 15.48
N SER A 730 14.57 -21.44 16.31
CA SER A 730 16.03 -21.33 16.39
C SER A 730 16.67 -21.65 17.72
N GLY A 731 15.96 -22.30 18.64
CA GLY A 731 16.51 -22.65 19.96
C GLY A 731 16.81 -21.48 20.89
N LEU A 732 16.29 -20.29 20.55
CA LEU A 732 16.35 -19.13 21.45
C LEU A 732 15.24 -19.22 22.49
N ALA A 733 15.53 -18.78 23.72
CA ALA A 733 14.54 -18.77 24.78
C ALA A 733 13.36 -17.85 24.44
N ALA A 734 12.14 -18.31 24.66
CA ALA A 734 10.90 -17.60 24.33
C ALA A 734 10.85 -16.17 24.89
N ASP A 735 11.41 -15.93 26.09
CA ASP A 735 11.49 -14.63 26.73
C ASP A 735 12.28 -13.58 25.93
N LYS A 736 13.22 -14.00 25.12
CA LYS A 736 14.02 -13.10 24.26
C LYS A 736 13.27 -12.64 23.02
N PHE A 737 12.34 -13.47 22.51
CA PHE A 737 11.57 -13.10 21.33
C PHE A 737 10.29 -12.35 21.63
N TYR A 738 9.59 -12.77 22.69
CA TYR A 738 8.28 -12.24 23.01
C TYR A 738 8.32 -11.01 23.90
N GLY A 739 9.47 -10.66 24.49
CA GLY A 739 9.54 -9.55 25.44
C GLY A 739 8.80 -9.81 26.75
N PHE A 740 8.33 -11.03 27.00
CA PHE A 740 7.65 -11.45 28.23
C PHE A 740 8.57 -12.29 29.10
N ALA A 741 8.46 -12.09 30.42
CA ALA A 741 9.03 -13.04 31.36
C ALA A 741 8.14 -14.28 31.44
N LEU A 742 8.76 -15.46 31.54
CA LEU A 742 8.03 -16.68 31.87
C LEU A 742 7.43 -16.53 33.26
N ALA A 743 6.11 -16.73 33.37
CA ALA A 743 5.43 -16.62 34.66
C ALA A 743 5.76 -17.84 35.53
N GLU A 744 6.36 -17.59 36.70
CA GLU A 744 6.54 -18.62 37.71
C GLU A 744 5.21 -18.89 38.44
N PRO A 745 4.81 -20.12 38.68
CA PRO A 745 5.51 -21.39 38.43
C PRO A 745 5.12 -22.08 37.14
N THR A 746 4.29 -21.46 36.29
CA THR A 746 3.67 -22.13 35.13
C THR A 746 4.50 -22.03 33.86
N GLY A 747 5.48 -21.14 33.78
CA GLY A 747 6.29 -20.91 32.57
C GLY A 747 5.49 -20.33 31.41
N GLU A 748 4.27 -19.80 31.63
CA GLU A 748 3.41 -19.31 30.59
C GLU A 748 3.57 -17.80 30.37
N ILE A 749 3.59 -17.39 29.12
CA ILE A 749 3.63 -15.99 28.69
C ILE A 749 2.24 -15.47 28.30
N ARG A 750 1.18 -16.18 28.63
CA ARG A 750 -0.20 -15.87 28.29
C ARG A 750 -0.96 -15.26 29.46
N PRO A 751 -1.99 -14.43 29.22
CA PRO A 751 -2.94 -14.08 30.27
C PRO A 751 -3.59 -15.34 30.86
N VAL A 752 -3.88 -15.33 32.15
CA VAL A 752 -4.53 -16.46 32.80
C VAL A 752 -5.86 -16.01 33.39
N ILE A 753 -6.95 -16.54 32.86
CA ILE A 753 -8.29 -16.27 33.34
C ILE A 753 -8.50 -17.05 34.65
N GLN A 754 -8.94 -16.36 35.69
CA GLN A 754 -9.19 -16.94 37.00
C GLN A 754 -10.57 -17.58 37.09
N THR A 755 -10.69 -18.65 37.84
CA THR A 755 -11.93 -19.45 37.98
C THR A 755 -13.08 -18.73 38.70
N ASN A 756 -12.80 -17.62 39.37
CA ASN A 756 -13.80 -16.74 39.97
C ASN A 756 -14.43 -15.73 39.03
N SER A 757 -14.12 -15.80 37.74
CA SER A 757 -14.70 -14.93 36.73
C SER A 757 -16.20 -15.23 36.52
N THR A 758 -16.96 -14.17 36.20
CA THR A 758 -18.41 -14.19 35.94
C THR A 758 -18.72 -13.60 34.58
N THR A 759 -19.98 -13.69 34.13
CA THR A 759 -20.41 -13.10 32.85
C THR A 759 -20.34 -11.56 32.83
N SER A 760 -20.26 -10.92 34.00
CA SER A 760 -20.14 -9.47 34.11
C SER A 760 -18.73 -9.00 34.55
N LYS A 761 -17.87 -9.93 34.96
CA LYS A 761 -16.53 -9.58 35.49
C LYS A 761 -15.54 -10.70 35.20
N LEU A 762 -14.48 -10.39 34.54
CA LEU A 762 -13.39 -11.31 34.24
C LEU A 762 -12.19 -10.97 35.10
N SER A 763 -11.81 -11.90 35.99
CA SER A 763 -10.56 -11.79 36.75
C SER A 763 -9.42 -12.42 35.97
N VAL A 764 -8.35 -11.67 35.73
CA VAL A 764 -7.26 -12.06 34.86
C VAL A 764 -5.91 -11.77 35.51
N ARG A 765 -5.02 -12.72 35.49
CA ARG A 765 -3.60 -12.46 35.72
C ARG A 765 -2.95 -12.14 34.40
N VAL A 766 -2.44 -10.92 34.25
CA VAL A 766 -1.65 -10.54 33.05
C VAL A 766 -0.24 -11.10 33.14
N PRO A 767 0.40 -11.47 32.03
CA PRO A 767 1.79 -11.93 32.04
C PRO A 767 2.73 -10.81 32.51
N ALA A 768 3.85 -11.17 33.08
CA ALA A 768 4.89 -10.21 33.45
C ALA A 768 5.76 -9.91 32.22
N ARG A 769 6.19 -8.65 32.07
CA ARG A 769 7.17 -8.28 31.06
C ARG A 769 8.55 -8.83 31.38
N ASN A 770 9.39 -8.97 30.37
CA ASN A 770 10.81 -9.11 30.60
C ASN A 770 11.38 -7.80 31.19
N PRO A 771 11.98 -7.82 32.37
CA PRO A 771 12.45 -6.61 33.04
C PRO A 771 13.55 -5.85 32.28
N SER A 772 14.15 -6.48 31.27
CA SER A 772 15.14 -5.82 30.38
C SER A 772 14.51 -4.80 29.43
N TYR A 773 13.18 -4.75 29.31
CA TYR A 773 12.50 -3.85 28.39
C TYR A 773 11.68 -2.81 29.17
N ALA A 774 11.85 -1.53 28.82
CA ALA A 774 10.98 -0.48 29.30
C ALA A 774 9.59 -0.57 28.65
N MET A 775 8.55 -0.22 29.40
CA MET A 775 7.16 -0.43 29.00
C MET A 775 6.31 0.82 29.29
N GLY A 776 5.57 1.28 28.26
CA GLY A 776 4.66 2.43 28.37
C GLY A 776 3.24 2.08 28.77
N GLY A 777 2.78 0.82 28.63
CA GLY A 777 1.41 0.41 28.95
C GLY A 777 1.10 -1.03 28.59
N ILE A 778 -0.10 -1.48 29.00
CA ILE A 778 -0.60 -2.83 28.73
C ILE A 778 -1.98 -2.71 28.07
N GLN A 779 -2.20 -3.42 26.98
CA GLN A 779 -3.51 -3.54 26.35
C GLN A 779 -3.96 -5.00 26.41
N VAL A 780 -5.18 -5.25 26.87
CA VAL A 780 -5.74 -6.60 26.93
C VAL A 780 -6.92 -6.67 25.98
N ASP A 781 -6.87 -7.62 25.05
CA ASP A 781 -7.95 -7.91 24.13
C ASP A 781 -8.74 -9.11 24.62
N VAL A 782 -10.05 -8.93 24.74
CA VAL A 782 -11.02 -9.96 25.10
C VAL A 782 -11.69 -10.45 23.84
N ALA A 783 -11.71 -11.76 23.62
CA ALA A 783 -12.30 -12.37 22.43
C ALA A 783 -13.11 -13.63 22.76
N LEU A 784 -13.98 -14.04 21.85
CA LEU A 784 -14.57 -15.37 21.86
C LEU A 784 -13.72 -16.34 21.05
N ALA A 785 -13.39 -17.45 21.66
CA ALA A 785 -12.67 -18.51 20.99
C ALA A 785 -13.53 -19.28 19.99
N ASP A 786 -12.92 -19.77 18.91
CA ASP A 786 -13.56 -20.67 17.97
C ASP A 786 -13.80 -22.03 18.65
N PRO A 787 -15.06 -22.50 18.72
CA PRO A 787 -15.37 -23.79 19.32
C PRO A 787 -14.79 -25.00 18.55
N ILE A 788 -14.39 -24.80 17.29
CA ILE A 788 -13.87 -25.86 16.40
C ILE A 788 -12.32 -25.88 16.43
N GLY A 789 -11.72 -24.75 16.75
CA GLY A 789 -10.27 -24.49 16.62
C GLY A 789 -9.45 -24.80 17.86
N LEU A 790 -9.70 -25.90 18.55
CA LEU A 790 -8.82 -26.36 19.63
C LEU A 790 -7.49 -26.82 19.05
N ALA A 791 -6.47 -26.05 19.29
CA ALA A 791 -5.12 -26.52 19.05
C ALA A 791 -4.74 -27.60 20.07
N ALA A 792 -4.13 -28.65 19.59
CA ALA A 792 -3.59 -29.71 20.42
C ALA A 792 -2.59 -29.14 21.44
N THR A 793 -2.45 -29.80 22.56
CA THR A 793 -1.39 -29.50 23.53
C THR A 793 -0.03 -29.73 22.90
N SER A 794 0.90 -28.80 23.10
CA SER A 794 2.30 -28.94 22.69
C SER A 794 3.21 -28.76 23.89
N GLU A 795 4.49 -29.09 23.73
CA GLU A 795 5.49 -28.88 24.78
C GLU A 795 5.56 -27.40 25.21
N ALA A 796 5.40 -26.48 24.23
CA ALA A 796 5.38 -25.03 24.48
C ALA A 796 4.02 -24.54 25.07
N TYR A 797 2.94 -25.28 24.87
CA TYR A 797 1.59 -24.94 25.34
C TYR A 797 0.89 -26.16 25.92
N PRO A 798 1.30 -26.62 27.09
CA PRO A 798 0.77 -27.84 27.68
C PRO A 798 -0.73 -27.79 27.97
N ASN A 799 -1.30 -26.59 28.14
CA ASN A 799 -2.73 -26.36 28.35
C ASN A 799 -3.52 -26.11 27.05
N GLY A 800 -2.89 -26.38 25.90
CA GLY A 800 -3.47 -26.07 24.60
C GLY A 800 -3.46 -24.59 24.25
N SER A 801 -3.73 -24.26 23.02
CA SER A 801 -3.99 -22.90 22.56
C SER A 801 -5.36 -22.81 21.92
N VAL A 802 -5.93 -21.63 21.88
CA VAL A 802 -7.23 -21.36 21.28
C VAL A 802 -7.10 -20.35 20.14
N GLN A 803 -8.09 -20.28 19.28
CA GLN A 803 -8.15 -19.37 18.17
C GLN A 803 -9.23 -18.32 18.45
N SER A 804 -8.93 -17.05 18.24
CA SER A 804 -9.90 -15.97 18.38
C SER A 804 -10.83 -15.93 17.18
N LEU A 805 -12.12 -16.16 17.41
CA LEU A 805 -13.15 -16.07 16.37
C LEU A 805 -13.77 -14.66 16.27
N LYS A 806 -13.91 -13.99 17.40
CA LYS A 806 -14.55 -12.68 17.47
C LYS A 806 -13.97 -11.84 18.59
N HIS A 807 -13.44 -10.69 18.25
CA HIS A 807 -13.05 -9.68 19.24
C HIS A 807 -14.29 -9.10 19.93
N LEU A 808 -14.21 -8.86 21.22
CA LEU A 808 -15.32 -8.36 22.03
C LEU A 808 -15.02 -6.99 22.65
N LYS A 809 -13.84 -6.82 23.23
CA LYS A 809 -13.49 -5.62 23.97
C LYS A 809 -12.00 -5.48 24.10
N GLN A 810 -11.53 -4.25 24.08
CA GLN A 810 -10.17 -3.87 24.46
C GLN A 810 -10.18 -3.16 25.81
N VAL A 811 -9.18 -3.41 26.63
CA VAL A 811 -8.98 -2.74 27.91
C VAL A 811 -7.53 -2.28 28.01
N THR A 812 -7.32 -0.99 28.25
CA THR A 812 -6.00 -0.44 28.57
C THR A 812 -5.77 -0.48 30.08
N LEU A 813 -4.63 -1.00 30.47
CA LEU A 813 -4.22 -1.11 31.86
C LEU A 813 -2.99 -0.25 32.13
N ASP A 814 -2.89 0.24 33.34
CA ASP A 814 -1.68 0.93 33.79
C ASP A 814 -0.49 -0.03 33.87
N ALA A 815 0.71 0.49 33.58
CA ALA A 815 1.96 -0.29 33.60
C ALA A 815 2.25 -0.94 34.97
N SER A 816 1.69 -0.41 36.07
CA SER A 816 1.82 -0.99 37.41
C SER A 816 1.10 -2.33 37.58
N MET A 817 0.23 -2.71 36.65
CA MET A 817 -0.48 -3.99 36.61
C MET A 817 0.33 -5.13 35.98
N ASP A 818 1.59 -4.88 35.63
CA ASP A 818 2.52 -5.86 35.07
C ASP A 818 2.64 -7.10 36.01
N GLY A 819 2.33 -8.28 35.47
CA GLY A 819 2.28 -9.54 36.24
C GLY A 819 1.17 -9.61 37.29
N GLY A 820 0.33 -8.58 37.39
CA GLY A 820 -0.71 -8.42 38.40
C GLY A 820 -2.00 -9.17 38.11
N LEU A 821 -2.90 -9.14 39.08
CA LEU A 821 -4.27 -9.61 38.95
C LEU A 821 -5.19 -8.41 38.67
N VAL A 822 -5.97 -8.48 37.61
CA VAL A 822 -6.84 -7.41 37.13
C VAL A 822 -8.26 -7.92 36.97
N ASP A 823 -9.23 -7.09 37.30
CA ASP A 823 -10.64 -7.34 37.03
C ASP A 823 -11.12 -6.49 35.86
N ILE A 824 -11.61 -7.16 34.82
CA ILE A 824 -12.15 -6.55 33.60
C ILE A 824 -13.68 -6.59 33.66
N ASP A 825 -14.31 -5.43 33.54
CA ASP A 825 -15.76 -5.33 33.47
C ASP A 825 -16.27 -5.79 32.07
N LEU A 826 -17.16 -6.78 32.08
CA LEU A 826 -17.83 -7.34 30.88
C LEU A 826 -19.32 -7.07 30.87
N SER A 827 -19.86 -6.29 31.82
CA SER A 827 -21.31 -6.11 32.02
C SER A 827 -22.02 -5.60 30.77
N GLU A 828 -21.36 -4.75 29.96
CA GLU A 828 -21.89 -4.20 28.73
C GLU A 828 -22.01 -5.23 27.59
N LEU A 829 -21.25 -6.32 27.65
CA LEU A 829 -21.20 -7.32 26.56
C LEU A 829 -22.36 -8.30 26.63
N ALA A 830 -23.15 -8.30 27.70
CA ALA A 830 -24.31 -9.20 27.92
C ALA A 830 -24.01 -10.67 27.61
N LEU A 831 -22.84 -11.17 28.01
CA LEU A 831 -22.38 -12.53 27.76
C LEU A 831 -23.26 -13.57 28.45
N SER A 832 -23.55 -14.66 27.73
CA SER A 832 -24.15 -15.84 28.33
C SER A 832 -23.10 -16.64 29.14
N ALA A 833 -23.55 -17.55 29.98
CA ALA A 833 -22.65 -18.47 30.66
C ALA A 833 -21.88 -19.39 29.72
N ALA A 834 -22.46 -19.68 28.53
CA ALA A 834 -21.80 -20.45 27.46
C ALA A 834 -20.70 -19.59 26.79
N ASP A 835 -20.98 -18.31 26.55
CA ASP A 835 -19.95 -17.39 26.00
C ASP A 835 -18.79 -17.18 26.97
N LEU A 836 -19.06 -17.03 28.27
CA LEU A 836 -18.00 -16.90 29.27
C LEU A 836 -17.01 -18.06 29.25
N LYS A 837 -17.51 -19.28 29.01
CA LYS A 837 -16.64 -20.46 28.86
C LYS A 837 -15.73 -20.40 27.65
N ARG A 838 -16.07 -19.60 26.65
CA ARG A 838 -15.35 -19.41 25.39
C ARG A 838 -14.47 -18.16 25.37
N VAL A 839 -14.51 -17.36 26.42
CA VAL A 839 -13.66 -16.15 26.49
C VAL A 839 -12.19 -16.55 26.50
N THR A 840 -11.42 -15.91 25.62
CA THR A 840 -9.97 -15.95 25.56
C THR A 840 -9.40 -14.54 25.52
N LEU A 841 -8.15 -14.39 25.85
CA LEU A 841 -7.47 -13.09 25.98
C LEU A 841 -6.10 -13.14 25.34
N SER A 842 -5.68 -12.01 24.81
CA SER A 842 -4.27 -11.71 24.56
C SER A 842 -3.89 -10.42 25.26
N ALA A 843 -2.63 -10.26 25.63
CA ALA A 843 -2.10 -9.04 26.23
C ALA A 843 -0.99 -8.47 25.36
N SER A 844 -1.06 -7.19 25.06
CA SER A 844 -0.05 -6.45 24.30
C SER A 844 0.68 -5.48 25.22
N TYR A 845 1.99 -5.57 25.22
CA TYR A 845 2.86 -4.68 26.00
C TYR A 845 3.49 -3.67 25.07
N VAL A 846 3.28 -2.39 25.36
CA VAL A 846 3.88 -1.29 24.61
C VAL A 846 5.32 -1.10 25.09
N LEU A 847 6.27 -1.28 24.21
CA LEU A 847 7.70 -1.15 24.48
C LEU A 847 8.22 0.18 23.91
N ASP A 848 9.10 0.85 24.66
CA ASP A 848 9.71 2.09 24.24
C ASP A 848 10.56 1.93 22.98
N ALA A 849 10.79 3.03 22.27
CA ALA A 849 11.67 3.07 21.11
C ALA A 849 13.11 2.70 21.50
N VAL A 850 13.84 2.08 20.58
CA VAL A 850 15.27 1.85 20.67
C VAL A 850 15.98 2.77 19.70
N ALA A 851 16.89 3.60 20.19
CA ALA A 851 17.66 4.48 19.34
C ALA A 851 18.61 3.71 18.42
N ALA A 852 18.87 4.24 17.23
CA ALA A 852 19.89 3.69 16.34
C ALA A 852 21.28 3.80 16.99
N SER A 853 22.12 2.80 16.75
CA SER A 853 23.55 2.82 17.08
C SER A 853 24.34 2.31 15.88
N ASP A 854 25.68 2.35 15.94
CA ASP A 854 26.54 1.84 14.86
C ASP A 854 26.28 0.37 14.50
N THR A 855 25.58 -0.37 15.37
CA THR A 855 25.30 -1.80 15.20
C THR A 855 23.81 -2.15 15.23
N THR A 856 22.93 -1.18 15.53
CA THR A 856 21.49 -1.40 15.68
C THR A 856 20.67 -0.40 14.85
N ILE A 857 19.63 -0.90 14.19
CA ILE A 857 18.61 -0.09 13.51
C ILE A 857 17.68 0.50 14.57
N ALA A 858 17.24 1.76 14.39
CA ALA A 858 16.22 2.35 15.26
C ALA A 858 14.95 1.50 15.23
N VAL A 859 14.41 1.19 16.39
CA VAL A 859 13.12 0.50 16.53
C VAL A 859 12.12 1.48 17.11
N PRO A 860 11.04 1.83 16.41
CA PRO A 860 10.02 2.76 16.93
C PRO A 860 9.27 2.16 18.13
N VAL A 861 8.56 3.00 18.87
CA VAL A 861 7.60 2.54 19.87
C VAL A 861 6.64 1.56 19.20
N SER A 862 6.49 0.39 19.78
CA SER A 862 5.60 -0.65 19.27
C SER A 862 5.20 -1.60 20.38
N ALA A 863 4.29 -2.53 20.13
CA ALA A 863 3.84 -3.49 21.11
C ALA A 863 4.23 -4.92 20.75
N VAL A 864 4.23 -5.78 21.75
CA VAL A 864 4.37 -7.23 21.60
C VAL A 864 3.12 -7.87 22.16
N THR A 865 2.42 -8.68 21.37
CA THR A 865 1.19 -9.36 21.77
C THR A 865 1.49 -10.80 22.19
N SER A 866 0.98 -11.21 23.36
CA SER A 866 1.07 -12.58 23.85
C SER A 866 0.18 -13.53 23.02
N PRO A 867 0.46 -14.83 23.05
CA PRO A 867 -0.50 -15.83 22.60
C PRO A 867 -1.81 -15.75 23.39
N PHE A 868 -2.87 -16.34 22.86
CA PHE A 868 -4.18 -16.37 23.51
C PHE A 868 -4.18 -17.23 24.78
N SER A 869 -4.89 -16.77 25.80
CA SER A 869 -5.13 -17.54 27.04
C SER A 869 -5.92 -18.81 26.77
N ALA A 870 -5.79 -19.78 27.67
CA ALA A 870 -6.76 -20.87 27.76
C ALA A 870 -8.14 -20.30 28.16
N THR A 871 -9.22 -20.98 27.77
CA THR A 871 -10.59 -20.64 28.19
C THR A 871 -10.93 -21.25 29.55
N LEU A 872 -11.92 -20.67 30.27
CA LEU A 872 -12.32 -21.11 31.62
C LEU A 872 -12.90 -22.54 31.64
N GLY A 873 -13.45 -23.03 30.58
CA GLY A 873 -14.30 -24.20 30.60
C GLY A 873 -13.75 -25.46 29.97
N GLY A 874 -12.55 -25.49 29.41
CA GLY A 874 -12.23 -26.54 28.42
C GLY A 874 -13.41 -26.70 27.46
N PHE A 875 -13.21 -26.80 26.19
CA PHE A 875 -14.36 -26.89 25.25
C PHE A 875 -15.13 -28.17 25.53
N GLU A 876 -16.36 -28.07 26.04
CA GLU A 876 -17.33 -29.10 25.78
C GLU A 876 -17.63 -29.02 24.30
N VAL A 877 -17.01 -29.92 23.53
CA VAL A 877 -17.38 -30.14 22.14
C VAL A 877 -18.89 -30.36 22.12
N PRO A 878 -19.69 -29.50 21.47
CA PRO A 878 -21.13 -29.76 21.36
C PRO A 878 -21.30 -31.08 20.66
N THR A 879 -21.64 -32.11 21.40
CA THR A 879 -21.99 -33.41 20.83
C THR A 879 -23.39 -33.36 20.24
N THR A 880 -23.63 -32.48 19.30
CA THR A 880 -24.86 -32.57 18.48
C THR A 880 -24.75 -33.86 17.65
N PRO A 881 -25.64 -34.81 17.80
CA PRO A 881 -25.58 -36.05 17.05
C PRO A 881 -25.52 -35.72 15.55
N ILE A 882 -24.66 -36.44 14.84
CA ILE A 882 -24.60 -36.30 13.40
C ILE A 882 -25.91 -36.79 12.82
N ARG A 883 -26.67 -35.90 12.16
CA ARG A 883 -27.90 -36.24 11.43
C ARG A 883 -27.58 -36.25 9.96
N VAL A 884 -27.80 -37.41 9.30
CA VAL A 884 -27.52 -37.58 7.89
C VAL A 884 -28.84 -37.54 7.10
N ALA A 885 -28.87 -36.68 6.09
CA ALA A 885 -29.89 -36.68 5.07
C ALA A 885 -29.34 -37.35 3.79
N VAL A 886 -30.19 -38.14 3.16
CA VAL A 886 -29.80 -38.95 2.01
C VAL A 886 -30.69 -38.66 0.83
N THR A 887 -30.13 -38.39 -0.33
CA THR A 887 -30.84 -38.24 -1.59
C THR A 887 -30.25 -39.18 -2.63
N LEU A 888 -31.10 -39.87 -3.39
CA LEU A 888 -30.65 -40.72 -4.49
C LEU A 888 -31.08 -40.10 -5.82
N THR A 889 -30.12 -39.83 -6.69
CA THR A 889 -30.37 -39.31 -8.05
C THR A 889 -29.67 -40.21 -9.06
N GLY A 890 -30.43 -41.02 -9.77
CA GLY A 890 -29.88 -42.07 -10.63
C GLY A 890 -29.04 -43.07 -9.81
N ASN A 891 -27.79 -43.28 -10.19
CA ASN A 891 -26.84 -44.15 -9.49
C ASN A 891 -25.90 -43.37 -8.54
N THR A 892 -26.28 -42.15 -8.15
CA THR A 892 -25.47 -41.31 -7.25
C THR A 892 -26.21 -41.05 -5.96
N LEU A 893 -25.60 -41.37 -4.83
CA LEU A 893 -26.10 -41.08 -3.49
C LEU A 893 -25.54 -39.76 -3.02
N GLY A 894 -26.39 -38.77 -2.85
CA GLY A 894 -26.06 -37.50 -2.18
C GLY A 894 -26.22 -37.70 -0.67
N LEU A 895 -25.16 -37.43 0.07
CA LEU A 895 -25.13 -37.43 1.53
C LEU A 895 -24.91 -36.02 2.02
N SER A 896 -25.77 -35.54 2.90
CA SER A 896 -25.56 -34.32 3.63
C SER A 896 -25.81 -34.54 5.12
N TRP A 897 -25.07 -33.85 5.97
CA TRP A 897 -25.18 -34.04 7.41
C TRP A 897 -25.10 -32.75 8.17
N SER A 898 -25.60 -32.77 9.39
CA SER A 898 -25.47 -31.67 10.34
C SER A 898 -25.13 -32.24 11.72
N GLY A 899 -24.46 -31.45 12.57
CA GLY A 899 -23.96 -31.93 13.84
C GLY A 899 -22.61 -32.64 13.73
N GLY A 900 -22.04 -33.03 14.84
CA GLY A 900 -20.65 -33.52 14.92
C GLY A 900 -19.62 -32.44 14.68
N LEU A 901 -18.36 -32.79 14.75
CA LEU A 901 -17.24 -31.89 14.44
C LEU A 901 -16.35 -32.48 13.32
N PRO A 902 -15.84 -31.62 12.42
CA PRO A 902 -14.90 -32.07 11.44
C PRO A 902 -13.52 -32.40 12.08
N PRO A 903 -12.66 -33.21 11.42
CA PRO A 903 -12.95 -33.87 10.16
C PRO A 903 -13.96 -35.01 10.27
N TYR A 904 -14.87 -35.08 9.29
CA TYR A 904 -15.82 -36.18 9.20
C TYR A 904 -15.21 -37.33 8.41
N ASN A 905 -15.36 -38.54 8.95
CA ASN A 905 -14.96 -39.75 8.25
C ASN A 905 -16.21 -40.42 7.70
N LEU A 906 -16.35 -40.40 6.39
CA LEU A 906 -17.33 -41.23 5.68
C LEU A 906 -16.78 -42.64 5.51
N GLN A 907 -17.41 -43.58 6.10
CA GLN A 907 -16.97 -44.98 6.05
C GLN A 907 -18.02 -45.83 5.33
N VAL A 908 -17.55 -46.84 4.66
CA VAL A 908 -18.32 -47.77 3.86
C VAL A 908 -18.07 -49.24 4.26
N ARG A 909 -19.08 -50.06 4.17
CA ARG A 909 -18.94 -51.54 4.21
C ARG A 909 -19.93 -52.20 3.26
N SER A 910 -19.54 -53.36 2.75
CA SER A 910 -20.32 -54.11 1.77
C SER A 910 -21.31 -55.10 2.39
N ALA A 911 -21.17 -55.45 3.67
CA ALA A 911 -22.07 -56.33 4.43
C ALA A 911 -22.15 -55.90 5.90
N LEU A 912 -23.18 -56.31 6.62
CA LEU A 912 -23.39 -55.90 8.02
C LEU A 912 -22.31 -56.35 8.98
N ASP A 913 -21.62 -57.43 8.67
CA ASP A 913 -20.51 -58.03 9.42
C ASP A 913 -19.12 -57.67 8.90
N ALA A 914 -19.05 -56.96 7.75
CA ALA A 914 -17.78 -56.50 7.19
C ALA A 914 -17.20 -55.33 7.99
N PRO A 915 -15.85 -55.21 8.09
CA PRO A 915 -15.23 -54.07 8.73
C PRO A 915 -15.47 -52.78 7.97
N TRP A 916 -15.62 -51.66 8.72
CA TRP A 916 -15.75 -50.32 8.14
C TRP A 916 -14.43 -49.88 7.51
N GLN A 917 -14.48 -49.45 6.27
CA GLN A 917 -13.36 -48.88 5.52
C GLN A 917 -13.59 -47.37 5.37
N ASN A 918 -12.56 -46.58 5.55
CA ASN A 918 -12.64 -45.15 5.33
C ASN A 918 -12.69 -44.88 3.84
N LEU A 919 -13.78 -44.26 3.39
CA LEU A 919 -13.98 -43.90 1.99
C LEU A 919 -13.49 -42.45 1.74
N LEU A 920 -13.75 -41.56 2.69
CA LEU A 920 -13.44 -40.14 2.57
C LEU A 920 -13.30 -39.55 3.97
N THR A 921 -12.30 -38.72 4.14
CA THR A 921 -12.19 -37.80 5.27
C THR A 921 -12.41 -36.39 4.74
N THR A 922 -13.38 -35.64 5.27
CA THR A 922 -13.76 -34.31 4.78
C THR A 922 -14.20 -33.41 5.92
N ASN A 923 -14.12 -32.12 5.67
CA ASN A 923 -14.73 -31.10 6.53
C ASN A 923 -16.11 -30.65 6.02
N ASP A 924 -16.43 -31.02 4.80
CA ASP A 924 -17.70 -30.63 4.20
C ASP A 924 -18.86 -31.34 4.88
N LEU A 925 -20.00 -30.70 4.90
CA LEU A 925 -21.27 -31.22 5.40
C LEU A 925 -22.08 -31.98 4.35
N LYS A 926 -21.49 -32.25 3.18
CA LYS A 926 -22.14 -33.00 2.09
C LYS A 926 -21.10 -33.66 1.19
N THR A 927 -21.48 -34.75 0.58
CA THR A 927 -20.70 -35.42 -0.48
C THR A 927 -21.62 -36.26 -1.38
N THR A 928 -21.07 -36.69 -2.50
CA THR A 928 -21.77 -37.63 -3.39
C THR A 928 -20.94 -38.90 -3.55
N VAL A 929 -21.65 -40.06 -3.57
CA VAL A 929 -21.00 -41.36 -3.70
C VAL A 929 -21.70 -42.13 -4.80
N PRO A 930 -21.02 -42.76 -5.75
CA PRO A 930 -21.65 -43.61 -6.72
C PRO A 930 -22.15 -44.90 -6.04
N VAL A 931 -23.35 -45.32 -6.39
CA VAL A 931 -23.91 -46.60 -5.94
C VAL A 931 -23.58 -47.69 -6.97
N THR A 932 -22.59 -48.52 -6.63
CA THR A 932 -22.08 -49.54 -7.57
C THR A 932 -22.56 -50.94 -7.26
N ASN A 933 -23.08 -51.22 -6.04
CA ASN A 933 -23.47 -52.53 -5.57
C ASN A 933 -24.89 -52.55 -5.02
N SER A 934 -25.48 -53.75 -4.98
CA SER A 934 -26.88 -53.98 -4.50
C SER A 934 -27.07 -53.80 -2.99
N ALA A 935 -26.00 -53.80 -2.21
CA ALA A 935 -26.01 -53.52 -0.78
C ALA A 935 -24.69 -52.82 -0.37
N THR A 936 -24.81 -51.58 0.14
CA THR A 936 -23.69 -50.80 0.66
C THR A 936 -24.18 -50.02 1.87
N PHE A 937 -23.44 -50.08 2.95
CA PHE A 937 -23.74 -49.36 4.19
C PHE A 937 -22.76 -48.22 4.36
N PHE A 938 -23.27 -47.09 4.76
CA PHE A 938 -22.49 -45.90 5.03
C PHE A 938 -22.67 -45.45 6.47
N ARG A 939 -21.58 -44.93 7.06
CA ARG A 939 -21.70 -44.16 8.31
C ARG A 939 -20.79 -42.93 8.25
N ILE A 940 -21.15 -41.94 9.01
CA ILE A 940 -20.37 -40.73 9.17
C ILE A 940 -20.04 -40.62 10.64
N SER A 941 -18.74 -40.42 10.93
CA SER A 941 -18.27 -40.09 12.27
C SER A 941 -17.50 -38.77 12.18
N GLY A 942 -17.66 -37.91 13.16
CA GLY A 942 -16.85 -36.72 13.38
C GLY A 942 -16.11 -36.84 14.70
N ASN A 943 -15.17 -35.99 14.94
CA ASN A 943 -14.46 -35.90 16.23
C ASN A 943 -15.36 -35.39 17.36
#